data_99a00e9d9cf46b62edb12b3e78109f95
#
_entry.id   99a00e9d9cf46b62edb12b3e78109f95
#
_cell.length_a   1.000
_cell.length_b   1.000
_cell.length_c   1.000
_cell.angle_alpha   90.00
_cell.angle_beta   90.00
_cell.angle_gamma   90.00
#
_symmetry.space_group_name_H-M   'P 1'
#
loop_
_entity.id
_entity.type
_entity.pdbx_description
1 polymer ?
#
loop_
_entity_poly.entity_id
_entity_poly.type
_entity_poly.pdbx_seq_one_letter_code
_entity_poly.pdbx_strand_id
1 'polypeptide(L)'
;MRRVLLVLAVFLGVCLAATAEAWAQEASASWRGSGFYLSWLKLLGYFVIFLAWVYTTDWLSRDALELELEYLRWNPIAFGVFVGAWVVSWIIPIFWIGLPLVALAWAVPLGAYIVHRNGRVEEHQKVLTREHLRYWAAGKLNKLGFKIQAEAPDPHETGAPVILNARGSGPTERDEAARFLLARQAPGLLTARQIVAEGLNHRADAIMLDFSQTGVAVRYLVDGVWHAGAPMEREVADPALEALKILCGLNPLDRQSRQEGRFGIDYFVLKQAVFDRMERHKQKLREKLTADFTRQFSREMTRQAVENAVPGQLPPQINQAELDLRVKAAVEQEIRLKFASAVGPHTPIDKNRVSKLPYTDRPNPVTSLEPVKASATLATVGTPTGERALIQMEGKKARFPSIDSLGMRQKMQEDLKAILGRDAGFVLFSALPGQGLRTTMTVILRAMDRYTREFAAVEEETNRYEEIENIPVTTYKAAAGESPLTVFPGLFHKEPAVVVVRDLVNAETVNRILEEIGTRGRLFISTIRAVDAVDAVYRVLAMKVLPSDLARHLTAVVSQRLVRKLCEHCKEPYAPPQQTLAQLGIPPGRVQAFYRPHQPTEQEEPCPVCAGIGYLGRTAVFELLVLDDTMRKALASGAKPDVFRQVARKAGFRSLQEEGIVLVAKGVTSLQELIRAMKQH
;
A
#
# COMPACT_ATOMS: atom_id res chain seq x y z
N MET A 1 26.86 -3.37 -20.38
CA MET A 1 27.03 -3.88 -21.75
C MET A 1 27.81 -2.93 -22.66
N ARG A 2 27.41 -1.64 -22.90
CA ARG A 2 28.17 -0.72 -23.77
C ARG A 2 29.63 -0.52 -23.36
N ARG A 3 29.96 -0.38 -22.06
CA ARG A 3 31.31 -0.24 -21.56
C ARG A 3 32.16 -1.51 -21.74
N VAL A 4 31.58 -2.68 -21.56
CA VAL A 4 32.25 -3.98 -21.79
C VAL A 4 32.53 -4.18 -23.28
N LEU A 5 31.62 -3.81 -24.17
CA LEU A 5 31.83 -3.85 -25.61
C LEU A 5 32.92 -2.88 -26.09
N LEU A 6 33.01 -1.70 -25.47
CA LEU A 6 34.03 -0.70 -25.79
C LEU A 6 35.44 -1.18 -25.36
N VAL A 7 35.54 -1.78 -24.17
CA VAL A 7 36.77 -2.39 -23.66
C VAL A 7 37.19 -3.60 -24.51
N LEU A 8 36.24 -4.44 -24.94
CA LEU A 8 36.46 -5.54 -25.86
C LEU A 8 36.93 -5.04 -27.25
N ALA A 9 36.35 -3.98 -27.76
CA ALA A 9 36.71 -3.39 -29.05
C ALA A 9 38.15 -2.78 -28.99
N VAL A 10 38.47 -2.09 -27.89
CA VAL A 10 39.86 -1.57 -27.66
C VAL A 10 40.87 -2.74 -27.52
N PHE A 11 40.51 -3.78 -26.76
CA PHE A 11 41.37 -4.95 -26.61
C PHE A 11 41.55 -5.69 -27.94
N LEU A 12 40.47 -5.87 -28.72
CA LEU A 12 40.57 -6.49 -30.06
C LEU A 12 41.38 -5.64 -31.02
N GLY A 13 41.26 -4.31 -30.97
CA GLY A 13 42.02 -3.36 -31.76
C GLY A 13 43.52 -3.42 -31.43
N VAL A 14 43.87 -3.51 -30.13
CA VAL A 14 45.26 -3.66 -29.69
C VAL A 14 45.84 -5.03 -30.09
N CYS A 15 45.03 -6.11 -29.99
CA CYS A 15 45.46 -7.43 -30.44
C CYS A 15 45.68 -7.49 -31.96
N LEU A 16 44.81 -6.85 -32.76
CA LEU A 16 44.91 -6.76 -34.22
C LEU A 16 46.12 -5.90 -34.64
N ALA A 17 46.38 -4.79 -33.94
CA ALA A 17 47.58 -3.97 -34.19
C ALA A 17 48.87 -4.74 -33.90
N ALA A 18 48.94 -5.49 -32.78
CA ALA A 18 50.06 -6.33 -32.44
C ALA A 18 50.30 -7.47 -33.46
N THR A 19 49.24 -8.03 -34.05
CA THR A 19 49.35 -9.05 -35.12
C THR A 19 49.81 -8.44 -36.44
N ALA A 20 49.39 -7.21 -36.79
CA ALA A 20 49.81 -6.53 -38.01
C ALA A 20 51.30 -6.19 -38.02
N GLU A 21 51.86 -5.75 -36.87
CA GLU A 21 53.30 -5.54 -36.71
C GLU A 21 54.10 -6.83 -36.78
N ALA A 22 53.53 -7.96 -36.30
CA ALA A 22 54.19 -9.26 -36.41
C ALA A 22 54.32 -9.78 -37.85
N TRP A 23 53.31 -9.52 -38.69
CA TRP A 23 53.35 -9.87 -40.14
C TRP A 23 54.33 -8.99 -40.92
N ALA A 24 54.58 -7.76 -40.51
CA ALA A 24 55.52 -6.85 -41.14
C ALA A 24 57.00 -7.17 -40.76
N GLN A 25 57.27 -7.95 -39.73
CA GLN A 25 58.59 -8.27 -39.22
C GLN A 25 59.19 -9.63 -39.69
N GLU A 26 58.48 -10.42 -40.51
CA GLU A 26 58.97 -11.66 -41.04
C GLU A 26 60.18 -11.48 -42.00
N ALA A 27 60.53 -10.24 -42.35
CA ALA A 27 61.63 -9.93 -43.28
C ALA A 27 62.98 -9.48 -42.63
N SER A 28 63.06 -9.39 -41.29
CA SER A 28 64.33 -8.98 -40.63
C SER A 28 64.65 -9.91 -39.47
N ALA A 29 65.94 -10.37 -39.45
CA ALA A 29 66.48 -11.29 -38.46
C ALA A 29 66.14 -10.91 -37.02
N SER A 30 65.32 -11.72 -36.37
CA SER A 30 64.70 -11.44 -35.12
C SER A 30 65.61 -11.66 -33.92
N TRP A 31 65.89 -10.60 -33.17
CA TRP A 31 66.39 -10.67 -31.81
C TRP A 31 65.28 -11.03 -30.79
N ARG A 32 64.01 -11.11 -31.24
CA ARG A 32 62.81 -11.44 -30.44
C ARG A 32 62.42 -12.90 -30.68
N GLY A 33 63.07 -13.88 -30.23
CA GLY A 33 62.72 -15.31 -30.20
C GLY A 33 61.44 -15.76 -30.86
N SER A 34 61.20 -17.01 -31.07
CA SER A 34 60.20 -17.69 -31.83
C SER A 34 58.74 -17.35 -31.38
N GLY A 35 58.20 -16.17 -31.63
CA GLY A 35 56.79 -15.82 -31.62
C GLY A 35 55.83 -16.36 -30.52
N PHE A 36 56.36 -16.73 -29.35
CA PHE A 36 55.62 -17.38 -28.26
C PHE A 36 54.46 -16.53 -27.70
N TYR A 37 54.49 -15.20 -27.86
CA TYR A 37 53.46 -14.28 -27.39
C TYR A 37 52.22 -14.27 -28.29
N LEU A 38 52.28 -14.67 -29.54
CA LEU A 38 51.19 -14.66 -30.53
C LEU A 38 50.51 -16.03 -30.66
N SER A 39 50.89 -17.01 -29.89
CA SER A 39 50.14 -18.25 -29.78
C SER A 39 48.72 -17.96 -29.24
N TRP A 40 47.70 -18.40 -29.99
CA TRP A 40 46.28 -18.22 -29.59
C TRP A 40 46.01 -18.76 -28.18
N LEU A 41 46.68 -19.83 -27.76
CA LEU A 41 46.54 -20.41 -26.43
C LEU A 41 47.12 -19.46 -25.34
N LYS A 42 48.18 -18.74 -25.61
CA LYS A 42 48.79 -17.76 -24.71
C LYS A 42 47.94 -16.49 -24.61
N LEU A 43 47.39 -16.05 -25.75
CA LEU A 43 46.42 -14.93 -25.79
C LEU A 43 45.16 -15.27 -25.03
N LEU A 44 44.66 -16.50 -25.16
CA LEU A 44 43.50 -16.96 -24.39
C LEU A 44 43.75 -16.91 -22.88
N GLY A 45 44.98 -17.26 -22.42
CA GLY A 45 45.35 -17.15 -21.00
C GLY A 45 45.27 -15.70 -20.47
N TYR A 46 45.82 -14.75 -21.20
CA TYR A 46 45.68 -13.32 -20.86
C TYR A 46 44.23 -12.84 -20.91
N PHE A 47 43.48 -13.27 -21.90
CA PHE A 47 42.09 -12.90 -22.07
C PHE A 47 41.21 -13.40 -20.92
N VAL A 48 41.42 -14.63 -20.44
CA VAL A 48 40.70 -15.17 -19.27
C VAL A 48 41.00 -14.37 -18.00
N ILE A 49 42.25 -14.03 -17.74
CA ILE A 49 42.63 -13.20 -16.58
C ILE A 49 42.02 -11.80 -16.70
N PHE A 50 42.04 -11.22 -17.89
CA PHE A 50 41.39 -9.93 -18.16
C PHE A 50 39.90 -9.94 -17.88
N LEU A 51 39.15 -10.94 -18.35
CA LEU A 51 37.71 -11.09 -18.06
C LEU A 51 37.45 -11.29 -16.57
N ALA A 52 38.28 -12.10 -15.90
CA ALA A 52 38.21 -12.29 -14.45
C ALA A 52 38.40 -10.97 -13.69
N TRP A 53 39.41 -10.19 -14.12
CA TRP A 53 39.67 -8.87 -13.55
C TRP A 53 38.51 -7.89 -13.76
N VAL A 54 37.95 -7.79 -14.97
CA VAL A 54 36.80 -6.93 -15.26
C VAL A 54 35.61 -7.29 -14.37
N TYR A 55 35.29 -8.58 -14.26
CA TYR A 55 34.21 -9.07 -13.45
C TYR A 55 34.39 -8.78 -11.95
N THR A 56 35.57 -9.04 -11.43
CA THR A 56 35.88 -8.85 -10.00
C THR A 56 36.04 -7.38 -9.62
N THR A 57 36.52 -6.52 -10.52
CA THR A 57 36.62 -5.08 -10.28
C THR A 57 35.23 -4.41 -10.30
N ASP A 58 34.33 -4.85 -11.19
CA ASP A 58 32.96 -4.40 -11.19
C ASP A 58 32.22 -4.82 -9.91
N TRP A 59 32.47 -6.06 -9.43
CA TRP A 59 31.96 -6.51 -8.15
C TRP A 59 32.50 -5.68 -6.98
N LEU A 60 33.84 -5.48 -6.92
CA LEU A 60 34.52 -4.68 -5.89
C LEU A 60 33.96 -3.26 -5.82
N SER A 61 33.74 -2.63 -6.99
CA SER A 61 33.24 -1.27 -7.08
C SER A 61 31.81 -1.15 -6.50
N ARG A 62 30.95 -2.12 -6.78
CA ARG A 62 29.57 -2.15 -6.25
C ARG A 62 29.56 -2.47 -4.76
N ASP A 63 30.31 -3.47 -4.33
CA ASP A 63 30.39 -3.90 -2.94
C ASP A 63 30.98 -2.79 -2.04
N ALA A 64 32.01 -2.10 -2.50
CA ALA A 64 32.62 -0.98 -1.78
C ALA A 64 31.65 0.22 -1.64
N LEU A 65 30.79 0.46 -2.63
CA LEU A 65 29.74 1.50 -2.57
C LEU A 65 28.56 1.10 -1.68
N GLU A 66 28.15 -0.17 -1.73
CA GLU A 66 27.03 -0.67 -0.92
C GLU A 66 27.37 -0.75 0.58
N LEU A 67 28.62 -1.08 0.89
CA LEU A 67 29.10 -1.22 2.26
C LEU A 67 29.85 0.02 2.80
N GLU A 68 29.90 1.12 2.03
CA GLU A 68 30.59 2.37 2.36
C GLU A 68 32.09 2.16 2.71
N LEU A 69 32.74 1.20 2.04
CA LEU A 69 34.14 0.78 2.27
C LEU A 69 35.11 1.54 1.38
N GLU A 70 35.49 2.76 1.72
CA GLU A 70 36.61 3.53 1.09
C GLU A 70 36.78 3.31 -0.43
N TYR A 71 35.67 3.43 -1.20
CA TYR A 71 35.64 3.21 -2.67
C TYR A 71 36.75 3.96 -3.42
N LEU A 72 37.02 5.22 -3.04
CA LEU A 72 38.04 6.06 -3.67
C LEU A 72 39.46 5.54 -3.48
N ARG A 73 39.69 4.66 -2.52
CA ARG A 73 40.99 4.03 -2.26
C ARG A 73 41.15 2.70 -3.00
N TRP A 74 40.14 1.80 -2.86
CA TRP A 74 40.27 0.44 -3.37
C TRP A 74 40.11 0.31 -4.88
N ASN A 75 39.26 1.10 -5.50
CA ASN A 75 39.02 1.04 -6.94
C ASN A 75 40.26 1.49 -7.76
N PRO A 76 40.94 2.62 -7.44
CA PRO A 76 42.19 2.97 -8.10
C PRO A 76 43.31 1.95 -7.90
N ILE A 77 43.43 1.31 -6.72
CA ILE A 77 44.43 0.28 -6.46
C ILE A 77 44.20 -0.95 -7.34
N ALA A 78 42.92 -1.49 -7.35
CA ALA A 78 42.62 -2.67 -8.16
C ALA A 78 42.78 -2.41 -9.67
N PHE A 79 42.54 -1.19 -10.13
CA PHE A 79 42.71 -0.80 -11.53
C PHE A 79 44.16 -0.51 -11.86
N GLY A 80 44.84 0.33 -11.08
CA GLY A 80 46.18 0.82 -11.38
C GLY A 80 47.24 -0.27 -11.32
N VAL A 81 47.19 -1.15 -10.31
CA VAL A 81 48.13 -2.28 -10.16
C VAL A 81 48.01 -3.24 -11.33
N PHE A 82 46.78 -3.57 -11.75
CA PHE A 82 46.55 -4.48 -12.87
C PHE A 82 47.00 -3.89 -14.19
N VAL A 83 46.62 -2.64 -14.51
CA VAL A 83 47.03 -1.97 -15.75
C VAL A 83 48.54 -1.77 -15.81
N GLY A 84 49.19 -1.40 -14.68
CA GLY A 84 50.65 -1.28 -14.60
C GLY A 84 51.34 -2.61 -14.90
N ALA A 85 50.93 -3.69 -14.27
CA ALA A 85 51.46 -5.03 -14.53
C ALA A 85 51.21 -5.50 -15.98
N TRP A 86 50.03 -5.14 -16.53
CA TRP A 86 49.71 -5.42 -17.93
C TRP A 86 50.70 -4.76 -18.89
N VAL A 87 50.99 -3.48 -18.70
CA VAL A 87 51.98 -2.74 -19.50
C VAL A 87 53.37 -3.34 -19.33
N VAL A 88 53.79 -3.66 -18.10
CA VAL A 88 55.09 -4.29 -17.83
C VAL A 88 55.19 -5.67 -18.49
N SER A 89 54.12 -6.45 -18.52
CA SER A 89 54.13 -7.78 -19.17
C SER A 89 54.33 -7.72 -20.69
N TRP A 90 54.06 -6.57 -21.32
CA TRP A 90 54.36 -6.34 -22.75
C TRP A 90 55.85 -6.09 -23.02
N ILE A 91 56.55 -5.58 -22.02
CA ILE A 91 57.99 -5.31 -22.12
C ILE A 91 58.80 -6.61 -21.88
N ILE A 92 58.27 -7.55 -21.09
CA ILE A 92 58.90 -8.81 -20.76
C ILE A 92 58.72 -9.82 -21.90
N PRO A 93 59.78 -10.29 -22.57
CA PRO A 93 59.64 -11.19 -23.73
C PRO A 93 59.32 -12.64 -23.36
N ILE A 94 59.13 -12.96 -22.07
CA ILE A 94 58.93 -14.32 -21.56
C ILE A 94 57.49 -14.48 -21.03
N PHE A 95 56.67 -15.26 -21.75
CA PHE A 95 55.29 -15.54 -21.39
C PHE A 95 55.14 -16.09 -19.96
N TRP A 96 55.97 -17.04 -19.57
CA TRP A 96 55.93 -17.70 -18.27
C TRP A 96 56.28 -16.80 -17.09
N ILE A 97 56.78 -15.57 -17.32
CA ILE A 97 56.96 -14.53 -16.31
C ILE A 97 55.83 -13.50 -16.40
N GLY A 98 55.42 -13.09 -17.61
CA GLY A 98 54.40 -12.07 -17.83
C GLY A 98 53.02 -12.50 -17.35
N LEU A 99 52.58 -13.73 -17.67
CA LEU A 99 51.28 -14.23 -17.27
C LEU A 99 51.07 -14.33 -15.74
N PRO A 100 52.03 -14.94 -14.97
CA PRO A 100 51.95 -14.93 -13.50
C PRO A 100 52.01 -13.52 -12.90
N LEU A 101 52.75 -12.59 -13.48
CA LEU A 101 52.82 -11.20 -13.01
C LEU A 101 51.45 -10.54 -13.08
N VAL A 102 50.74 -10.66 -14.22
CA VAL A 102 49.38 -10.12 -14.39
C VAL A 102 48.38 -10.84 -13.50
N ALA A 103 48.51 -12.16 -13.32
CA ALA A 103 47.66 -12.92 -12.42
C ALA A 103 47.82 -12.50 -10.95
N LEU A 104 49.05 -12.25 -10.50
CA LEU A 104 49.33 -11.73 -9.15
C LEU A 104 48.81 -10.31 -8.98
N ALA A 105 48.99 -9.46 -10.00
CA ALA A 105 48.49 -8.08 -9.98
C ALA A 105 46.95 -8.00 -9.93
N TRP A 106 46.26 -9.02 -10.39
CA TRP A 106 44.83 -9.20 -10.20
C TRP A 106 44.49 -9.76 -8.82
N ALA A 107 45.12 -10.86 -8.38
CA ALA A 107 44.76 -11.62 -7.20
C ALA A 107 45.11 -10.90 -5.89
N VAL A 108 46.28 -10.21 -5.84
CA VAL A 108 46.74 -9.56 -4.59
C VAL A 108 45.86 -8.39 -4.15
N PRO A 109 45.48 -7.40 -5.01
CA PRO A 109 44.57 -6.33 -4.62
C PRO A 109 43.20 -6.85 -4.26
N LEU A 110 42.67 -7.83 -5.00
CA LEU A 110 41.39 -8.47 -4.72
C LEU A 110 41.41 -9.17 -3.37
N GLY A 111 42.44 -9.96 -3.06
CA GLY A 111 42.63 -10.63 -1.79
C GLY A 111 42.76 -9.64 -0.62
N ALA A 112 43.54 -8.57 -0.79
CA ALA A 112 43.68 -7.52 0.21
C ALA A 112 42.34 -6.81 0.49
N TYR A 113 41.55 -6.53 -0.55
CA TYR A 113 40.21 -5.98 -0.40
C TYR A 113 39.29 -6.94 0.37
N ILE A 114 39.26 -8.23 0.02
CA ILE A 114 38.44 -9.23 0.68
C ILE A 114 38.79 -9.37 2.17
N VAL A 115 40.07 -9.38 2.51
CA VAL A 115 40.52 -9.41 3.92
C VAL A 115 40.06 -8.16 4.67
N HIS A 116 40.25 -6.98 4.07
CA HIS A 116 39.80 -5.71 4.64
C HIS A 116 38.28 -5.66 4.84
N ARG A 117 37.52 -6.09 3.84
CA ARG A 117 36.05 -6.22 3.86
C ARG A 117 35.58 -7.16 4.95
N ASN A 118 36.12 -8.39 4.96
CA ASN A 118 35.69 -9.41 5.93
C ASN A 118 35.99 -9.04 7.39
N GLY A 119 36.93 -8.11 7.63
CA GLY A 119 37.17 -7.56 8.96
C GLY A 119 36.16 -6.51 9.44
N ARG A 120 35.36 -5.94 8.51
CA ARG A 120 34.41 -4.85 8.81
C ARG A 120 32.95 -5.27 8.65
N VAL A 121 32.68 -6.44 8.09
CA VAL A 121 31.32 -6.96 7.83
C VAL A 121 30.99 -8.07 8.83
N GLU A 122 29.71 -8.23 9.12
CA GLU A 122 29.20 -9.31 9.98
C GLU A 122 29.52 -10.70 9.41
N GLU A 123 29.57 -11.73 10.27
CA GLU A 123 30.05 -13.08 9.90
C GLU A 123 29.30 -13.68 8.70
N HIS A 124 28.01 -13.45 8.59
CA HIS A 124 27.18 -13.98 7.51
C HIS A 124 27.42 -13.29 6.13
N GLN A 125 28.02 -12.10 6.14
CA GLN A 125 28.33 -11.35 4.91
C GLN A 125 29.78 -11.59 4.42
N LYS A 126 30.59 -12.35 5.17
CA LYS A 126 31.99 -12.65 4.80
C LYS A 126 32.04 -13.47 3.51
N VAL A 127 32.84 -13.02 2.56
CA VAL A 127 33.06 -13.67 1.26
C VAL A 127 34.30 -14.58 1.31
N LEU A 128 34.29 -15.65 0.52
CA LEU A 128 35.34 -16.69 0.48
C LEU A 128 35.56 -17.45 1.79
N THR A 129 34.62 -17.40 2.73
CA THR A 129 34.58 -18.33 3.86
C THR A 129 34.22 -19.74 3.38
N ARG A 130 34.57 -20.76 4.16
CA ARG A 130 34.24 -22.16 3.84
C ARG A 130 32.72 -22.36 3.64
N GLU A 131 31.93 -21.66 4.39
CA GLU A 131 30.46 -21.69 4.32
C GLU A 131 29.93 -21.01 3.07
N HIS A 132 30.43 -19.82 2.76
CA HIS A 132 30.09 -19.10 1.54
C HIS A 132 30.44 -19.91 0.28
N LEU A 133 31.63 -20.54 0.24
CA LEU A 133 32.02 -21.38 -0.89
C LEU A 133 31.16 -22.62 -1.04
N ARG A 134 30.76 -23.28 0.06
CA ARG A 134 29.81 -24.41 0.04
C ARG A 134 28.46 -23.97 -0.53
N TYR A 135 27.94 -22.82 -0.04
CA TYR A 135 26.65 -22.29 -0.50
C TYR A 135 26.68 -21.88 -1.98
N TRP A 136 27.74 -21.18 -2.41
CA TRP A 136 27.94 -20.78 -3.80
C TRP A 136 28.06 -22.00 -4.73
N ALA A 137 28.85 -22.99 -4.35
CA ALA A 137 29.03 -24.21 -5.12
C ALA A 137 27.72 -25.01 -5.20
N ALA A 138 26.98 -25.16 -4.10
CA ALA A 138 25.69 -25.81 -4.07
C ALA A 138 24.66 -25.09 -4.95
N GLY A 139 24.63 -23.76 -4.94
CA GLY A 139 23.76 -22.97 -5.81
C GLY A 139 24.05 -23.11 -7.31
N LYS A 140 25.34 -23.27 -7.68
CA LYS A 140 25.74 -23.55 -9.07
C LYS A 140 25.43 -24.97 -9.49
N LEU A 141 25.71 -25.96 -8.62
CA LEU A 141 25.45 -27.38 -8.87
C LEU A 141 23.95 -27.71 -8.92
N ASN A 142 23.14 -27.04 -8.08
CA ASN A 142 21.67 -27.16 -8.17
C ASN A 142 21.11 -26.65 -9.51
N LYS A 143 21.73 -25.62 -10.12
CA LYS A 143 21.37 -25.15 -11.47
C LYS A 143 21.76 -26.16 -12.57
N LEU A 144 22.71 -27.04 -12.29
CA LEU A 144 23.11 -28.15 -13.19
C LEU A 144 22.35 -29.44 -12.92
N GLY A 145 21.32 -29.42 -12.03
CA GLY A 145 20.47 -30.57 -11.75
C GLY A 145 20.90 -31.43 -10.55
N PHE A 146 21.98 -31.09 -9.85
CA PHE A 146 22.41 -31.80 -8.64
C PHE A 146 21.66 -31.22 -7.43
N LYS A 147 20.87 -32.03 -6.73
CA LYS A 147 20.17 -31.64 -5.49
C LYS A 147 21.12 -31.70 -4.30
N ILE A 148 21.88 -30.66 -4.05
CA ILE A 148 22.76 -30.53 -2.89
C ILE A 148 22.10 -29.62 -1.86
N GLN A 149 21.82 -30.14 -0.66
CA GLN A 149 21.35 -29.34 0.47
C GLN A 149 22.54 -28.52 0.98
N ALA A 150 22.51 -27.20 0.73
CA ALA A 150 23.34 -26.22 1.45
C ALA A 150 22.61 -25.81 2.72
N GLU A 151 23.35 -25.45 3.76
CA GLU A 151 22.77 -24.79 4.93
C GLU A 151 21.93 -23.58 4.47
N ALA A 152 20.76 -23.42 5.06
CA ALA A 152 19.83 -22.37 4.69
C ALA A 152 20.48 -20.98 4.82
N PRO A 153 20.22 -20.06 3.90
CA PRO A 153 20.61 -18.66 4.08
C PRO A 153 20.00 -18.14 5.39
N ASP A 154 20.66 -17.14 5.98
CA ASP A 154 20.27 -16.52 7.25
C ASP A 154 18.73 -16.31 7.28
N PRO A 155 18.03 -16.70 8.34
CA PRO A 155 16.58 -16.51 8.46
C PRO A 155 16.11 -15.08 8.13
N HIS A 156 16.98 -14.08 8.32
CA HIS A 156 16.71 -12.70 7.96
C HIS A 156 16.59 -12.45 6.46
N GLU A 157 17.20 -13.28 5.61
CA GLU A 157 17.11 -13.18 4.14
C GLU A 157 15.93 -14.00 3.56
N THR A 158 15.47 -15.02 4.28
CA THR A 158 14.42 -15.95 3.79
C THR A 158 13.01 -15.63 4.25
N GLY A 159 12.84 -14.69 5.18
CA GLY A 159 11.53 -14.29 5.71
C GLY A 159 10.66 -13.49 4.73
N ALA A 160 9.47 -13.10 5.18
CA ALA A 160 8.58 -12.22 4.44
C ALA A 160 9.32 -10.93 3.97
N PRO A 161 9.01 -10.39 2.78
CA PRO A 161 9.74 -9.27 2.17
C PRO A 161 9.44 -7.91 2.82
N VAL A 162 9.46 -7.88 4.16
CA VAL A 162 9.18 -6.72 5.01
C VAL A 162 10.28 -6.65 6.05
N ILE A 163 10.84 -5.48 6.27
CA ILE A 163 11.84 -5.22 7.31
C ILE A 163 11.15 -4.41 8.40
N LEU A 164 11.10 -4.97 9.61
CA LEU A 164 10.63 -4.27 10.80
C LEU A 164 11.82 -3.60 11.49
N ASN A 165 11.68 -2.34 11.86
CA ASN A 165 12.72 -1.56 12.55
C ASN A 165 12.12 -0.78 13.72
N ALA A 166 12.99 -0.30 14.63
CA ALA A 166 12.56 0.36 15.86
C ALA A 166 12.32 1.88 15.69
N ARG A 167 12.07 2.35 14.48
CA ARG A 167 11.84 3.79 14.20
C ARG A 167 10.66 4.33 15.00
N GLY A 168 10.89 5.41 15.74
CA GLY A 168 9.89 6.05 16.59
C GLY A 168 9.60 5.32 17.90
N SER A 169 10.39 4.29 18.26
CA SER A 169 10.22 3.55 19.52
C SER A 169 10.95 4.20 20.68
N GLY A 170 11.98 5.03 20.47
CA GLY A 170 12.81 5.61 21.48
C GLY A 170 13.11 7.10 21.29
N PRO A 171 13.63 7.77 22.34
CA PRO A 171 13.97 9.18 22.27
C PRO A 171 15.25 9.45 21.46
N THR A 172 16.14 8.46 21.28
CA THR A 172 17.39 8.61 20.53
C THR A 172 17.57 7.49 19.52
N GLU A 173 18.34 7.74 18.46
CA GLU A 173 18.69 6.73 17.45
C GLU A 173 19.50 5.56 18.04
N ARG A 174 20.25 5.78 19.11
CA ARG A 174 20.97 4.71 19.82
C ARG A 174 20.02 3.74 20.52
N ASP A 175 18.95 4.27 21.13
CA ASP A 175 17.93 3.43 21.77
C ASP A 175 17.18 2.61 20.73
N GLU A 176 16.85 3.22 19.58
CA GLU A 176 16.22 2.51 18.46
C GLU A 176 17.11 1.39 17.91
N ALA A 177 18.41 1.67 17.72
CA ALA A 177 19.38 0.66 17.27
C ALA A 177 19.54 -0.48 18.26
N ALA A 178 19.60 -0.20 19.56
CA ALA A 178 19.69 -1.21 20.60
C ALA A 178 18.45 -2.12 20.64
N ARG A 179 17.24 -1.53 20.55
CA ARG A 179 15.98 -2.27 20.49
C ARG A 179 15.87 -3.12 19.23
N PHE A 180 16.30 -2.60 18.10
CA PHE A 180 16.35 -3.35 16.85
C PHE A 180 17.26 -4.58 16.95
N LEU A 181 18.45 -4.44 17.54
CA LEU A 181 19.37 -5.56 17.76
C LEU A 181 18.78 -6.62 18.68
N LEU A 182 18.12 -6.21 19.78
CA LEU A 182 17.44 -7.14 20.70
C LEU A 182 16.27 -7.87 20.00
N ALA A 183 15.45 -7.14 19.25
CA ALA A 183 14.34 -7.73 18.50
C ALA A 183 14.83 -8.70 17.41
N ARG A 184 16.00 -8.43 16.80
CA ARG A 184 16.62 -9.31 15.80
C ARG A 184 17.03 -10.66 16.37
N GLN A 185 17.37 -10.73 17.65
CA GLN A 185 17.70 -11.97 18.34
C GLN A 185 16.45 -12.72 18.84
N ALA A 186 15.27 -12.08 18.84
CA ALA A 186 14.04 -12.70 19.29
C ALA A 186 13.54 -13.76 18.29
N PRO A 187 13.21 -14.98 18.74
CA PRO A 187 12.82 -16.09 17.85
C PRO A 187 11.52 -15.81 17.07
N GLY A 188 10.66 -14.93 17.60
CA GLY A 188 9.37 -14.58 16.97
C GLY A 188 9.42 -13.51 15.88
N LEU A 189 10.58 -12.90 15.60
CA LEU A 189 10.66 -11.79 14.64
C LEU A 189 10.25 -12.20 13.22
N LEU A 190 10.56 -13.41 12.79
CA LEU A 190 10.18 -13.91 11.47
C LEU A 190 8.66 -14.04 11.33
N THR A 191 8.01 -14.57 12.36
CA THR A 191 6.54 -14.66 12.42
C THR A 191 5.91 -13.27 12.49
N ALA A 192 6.48 -12.35 13.25
CA ALA A 192 6.02 -10.95 13.29
C ALA A 192 6.11 -10.29 11.91
N ARG A 193 7.19 -10.52 11.16
CA ARG A 193 7.34 -10.06 9.77
C ARG A 193 6.28 -10.65 8.86
N GLN A 194 5.95 -11.93 9.02
CA GLN A 194 4.92 -12.60 8.26
C GLN A 194 3.53 -12.01 8.54
N ILE A 195 3.16 -11.82 9.80
CA ILE A 195 1.88 -11.20 10.21
C ILE A 195 1.73 -9.82 9.58
N VAL A 196 2.79 -8.98 9.63
CA VAL A 196 2.77 -7.64 9.05
C VAL A 196 2.70 -7.71 7.52
N ALA A 197 3.43 -8.62 6.87
CA ALA A 197 3.40 -8.79 5.43
C ALA A 197 2.03 -9.26 4.93
N GLU A 198 1.37 -10.16 5.64
CA GLU A 198 -0.01 -10.59 5.34
C GLU A 198 -0.99 -9.43 5.49
N GLY A 199 -0.85 -8.62 6.55
CA GLY A 199 -1.64 -7.39 6.70
C GLY A 199 -1.47 -6.43 5.53
N LEU A 200 -0.24 -6.22 5.07
CA LEU A 200 0.05 -5.39 3.89
C LEU A 200 -0.52 -6.00 2.60
N ASN A 201 -0.44 -7.31 2.42
CA ASN A 201 -1.03 -8.02 1.29
C ASN A 201 -2.54 -7.82 1.22
N HIS A 202 -3.22 -7.86 2.38
CA HIS A 202 -4.65 -7.58 2.50
C HIS A 202 -4.97 -6.08 2.51
N ARG A 203 -3.97 -5.19 2.45
CA ARG A 203 -4.15 -3.72 2.55
C ARG A 203 -4.83 -3.31 3.86
N ALA A 204 -4.51 -4.01 4.95
CA ALA A 204 -5.12 -3.76 6.24
C ALA A 204 -4.72 -2.37 6.79
N ASP A 205 -5.69 -1.63 7.28
CA ASP A 205 -5.48 -0.41 8.08
C ASP A 205 -5.00 -0.79 9.49
N ALA A 206 -5.44 -1.96 10.00
CA ALA A 206 -5.02 -2.52 11.28
C ALA A 206 -5.09 -4.05 11.29
N ILE A 207 -4.24 -4.66 12.13
CA ILE A 207 -4.24 -6.10 12.41
C ILE A 207 -4.55 -6.28 13.88
N MET A 208 -5.53 -7.12 14.21
CA MET A 208 -5.89 -7.45 15.58
C MET A 208 -5.57 -8.92 15.84
N LEU A 209 -4.82 -9.16 16.92
CA LEU A 209 -4.49 -10.47 17.45
C LEU A 209 -5.21 -10.63 18.80
N ASP A 210 -6.19 -11.51 18.85
CA ASP A 210 -6.92 -11.86 20.08
C ASP A 210 -6.38 -13.18 20.63
N PHE A 211 -5.60 -13.10 21.69
CA PHE A 211 -5.02 -14.25 22.38
C PHE A 211 -6.04 -14.88 23.32
N SER A 212 -6.33 -16.15 23.11
CA SER A 212 -7.17 -16.99 23.97
C SER A 212 -6.36 -18.15 24.56
N GLN A 213 -6.97 -18.98 25.39
CA GLN A 213 -6.29 -20.16 25.95
C GLN A 213 -5.95 -21.21 24.89
N THR A 214 -6.76 -21.31 23.83
CA THR A 214 -6.66 -22.35 22.79
C THR A 214 -5.94 -21.91 21.52
N GLY A 215 -5.70 -20.61 21.34
CA GLY A 215 -5.08 -20.09 20.12
C GLY A 215 -5.22 -18.58 19.98
N VAL A 216 -4.85 -18.07 18.83
CA VAL A 216 -4.88 -16.63 18.50
C VAL A 216 -5.74 -16.40 17.28
N ALA A 217 -6.79 -15.62 17.44
CA ALA A 217 -7.61 -15.18 16.32
C ALA A 217 -6.98 -13.94 15.66
N VAL A 218 -6.74 -14.02 14.36
CA VAL A 218 -6.18 -12.92 13.57
C VAL A 218 -7.32 -12.25 12.80
N ARG A 219 -7.38 -10.92 12.83
CA ARG A 219 -8.36 -10.14 12.08
C ARG A 219 -7.67 -8.95 11.39
N TYR A 220 -8.08 -8.67 10.17
CA TYR A 220 -7.57 -7.56 9.37
C TYR A 220 -8.68 -6.52 9.18
N LEU A 221 -8.42 -5.27 9.56
CA LEU A 221 -9.30 -4.14 9.29
C LEU A 221 -8.97 -3.60 7.90
N VAL A 222 -9.86 -3.80 6.94
CA VAL A 222 -9.68 -3.33 5.57
C VAL A 222 -10.85 -2.42 5.18
N ASP A 223 -10.53 -1.19 4.80
CA ASP A 223 -11.53 -0.19 4.43
C ASP A 223 -12.67 -0.04 5.47
N GLY A 224 -12.31 -0.16 6.78
CA GLY A 224 -13.23 -0.02 7.90
C GLY A 224 -14.08 -1.26 8.23
N VAL A 225 -13.78 -2.42 7.65
CA VAL A 225 -14.47 -3.70 7.93
C VAL A 225 -13.45 -4.73 8.40
N TRP A 226 -13.78 -5.45 9.47
CA TRP A 226 -12.96 -6.55 9.98
C TRP A 226 -13.19 -7.82 9.17
N HIS A 227 -12.10 -8.38 8.68
CA HIS A 227 -12.06 -9.67 8.00
C HIS A 227 -11.30 -10.67 8.86
N ALA A 228 -11.81 -11.92 8.94
CA ALA A 228 -11.11 -12.99 9.64
C ALA A 228 -9.90 -13.44 8.81
N GLY A 229 -8.75 -13.57 9.46
CA GLY A 229 -7.56 -14.22 8.92
C GLY A 229 -7.46 -15.68 9.39
N ALA A 230 -6.43 -16.37 8.95
CA ALA A 230 -6.12 -17.71 9.44
C ALA A 230 -5.76 -17.66 10.94
N PRO A 231 -6.36 -18.50 11.79
CA PRO A 231 -6.00 -18.56 13.20
C PRO A 231 -4.57 -19.08 13.36
N MET A 232 -3.90 -18.66 14.44
CA MET A 232 -2.53 -19.07 14.73
C MET A 232 -2.47 -19.83 16.07
N GLU A 233 -1.50 -20.73 16.18
CA GLU A 233 -1.19 -21.39 17.44
C GLU A 233 -0.43 -20.42 18.37
N ARG A 234 -0.65 -20.55 19.68
CA ARG A 234 0.00 -19.69 20.66
C ARG A 234 1.52 -19.82 20.67
N GLU A 235 2.03 -21.04 20.46
CA GLU A 235 3.46 -21.32 20.42
C GLU A 235 4.20 -20.48 19.36
N VAL A 236 3.50 -20.11 18.29
CA VAL A 236 4.03 -19.30 17.19
C VAL A 236 3.74 -17.82 17.37
N ALA A 237 2.56 -17.48 17.90
CA ALA A 237 2.09 -16.11 18.02
C ALA A 237 2.63 -15.39 19.27
N ASP A 238 2.83 -16.09 20.40
CA ASP A 238 3.37 -15.50 21.64
C ASP A 238 4.80 -14.94 21.41
N PRO A 239 5.76 -15.67 20.84
CA PRO A 239 7.08 -15.11 20.50
C PRO A 239 7.03 -13.95 19.52
N ALA A 240 6.08 -13.97 18.56
CA ALA A 240 5.91 -12.88 17.60
C ALA A 240 5.47 -11.58 18.29
N LEU A 241 4.53 -11.66 19.22
CA LEU A 241 4.11 -10.49 20.00
C LEU A 241 5.24 -9.98 20.91
N GLU A 242 6.00 -10.88 21.52
CA GLU A 242 7.18 -10.51 22.32
C GLU A 242 8.21 -9.76 21.50
N ALA A 243 8.53 -10.24 20.29
CA ALA A 243 9.44 -9.56 19.38
C ALA A 243 8.94 -8.15 18.99
N LEU A 244 7.64 -7.99 18.74
CA LEU A 244 7.04 -6.68 18.45
C LEU A 244 7.09 -5.75 19.67
N LYS A 245 6.83 -6.26 20.88
CA LYS A 245 6.95 -5.47 22.12
C LYS A 245 8.38 -5.00 22.34
N ILE A 246 9.38 -5.88 22.16
CA ILE A 246 10.81 -5.53 22.24
C ILE A 246 11.13 -4.42 21.22
N LEU A 247 10.69 -4.58 19.98
CA LEU A 247 10.91 -3.60 18.90
C LEU A 247 10.34 -2.23 19.26
N CYS A 248 9.17 -2.20 19.90
CA CYS A 248 8.50 -0.99 20.38
C CYS A 248 9.07 -0.44 21.70
N GLY A 249 9.97 -1.16 22.36
CA GLY A 249 10.48 -0.80 23.69
C GLY A 249 9.45 -0.97 24.81
N LEU A 250 8.50 -1.88 24.64
CA LEU A 250 7.50 -2.27 25.63
C LEU A 250 7.98 -3.45 26.45
N ASN A 251 7.34 -3.69 27.60
CA ASN A 251 7.65 -4.85 28.43
C ASN A 251 7.04 -6.13 27.81
N PRO A 252 7.85 -7.08 27.31
CA PRO A 252 7.34 -8.30 26.69
C PRO A 252 6.63 -9.24 27.68
N LEU A 253 7.01 -9.22 28.97
CA LEU A 253 6.45 -10.09 30.00
C LEU A 253 5.11 -9.59 30.56
N ASP A 254 4.82 -8.30 30.43
CA ASP A 254 3.56 -7.73 30.90
C ASP A 254 2.46 -7.95 29.87
N ARG A 255 1.48 -8.76 30.24
CA ARG A 255 0.31 -9.10 29.42
C ARG A 255 -1.01 -8.51 29.95
N GLN A 256 -0.95 -7.77 31.05
CA GLN A 256 -2.16 -7.25 31.70
C GLN A 256 -2.34 -5.76 31.53
N SER A 257 -1.27 -4.98 31.62
CA SER A 257 -1.37 -3.54 31.49
C SER A 257 -1.56 -3.10 30.02
N ARG A 258 -2.18 -1.93 29.87
CA ARG A 258 -2.23 -1.28 28.55
C ARG A 258 -0.86 -0.72 28.22
N GLN A 259 -0.31 -1.18 27.12
CA GLN A 259 0.95 -0.68 26.57
C GLN A 259 0.74 -0.17 25.15
N GLU A 260 1.49 0.85 24.77
CA GLU A 260 1.44 1.42 23.43
C GLU A 260 2.84 1.84 22.98
N GLY A 261 3.23 1.48 21.77
CA GLY A 261 4.53 1.81 21.21
C GLY A 261 4.50 1.85 19.69
N ARG A 262 5.57 2.39 19.08
CA ARG A 262 5.68 2.56 17.62
C ARG A 262 6.85 1.78 17.07
N PHE A 263 6.74 1.37 15.80
CA PHE A 263 7.81 0.76 15.03
C PHE A 263 7.71 1.12 13.55
N GLY A 264 8.82 0.99 12.83
CA GLY A 264 8.89 1.26 11.40
C GLY A 264 8.77 -0.03 10.57
N ILE A 265 8.24 0.12 9.35
CA ILE A 265 8.06 -0.95 8.38
C ILE A 265 8.65 -0.48 7.05
N ASP A 266 9.70 -1.16 6.57
CA ASP A 266 10.32 -0.86 5.29
C ASP A 266 10.09 -2.03 4.33
N TYR A 267 9.57 -1.76 3.14
CA TYR A 267 9.29 -2.76 2.12
C TYR A 267 9.32 -2.16 0.71
N PHE A 268 9.28 -3.02 -0.29
CA PHE A 268 9.25 -2.61 -1.69
C PHE A 268 7.95 -3.05 -2.33
N VAL A 269 7.40 -2.20 -3.18
CA VAL A 269 6.23 -2.51 -4.02
C VAL A 269 6.56 -2.30 -5.49
N LEU A 270 5.77 -2.91 -6.38
CA LEU A 270 5.87 -2.61 -7.80
C LEU A 270 5.39 -1.18 -8.08
N LYS A 271 6.11 -0.47 -8.93
CA LYS A 271 5.61 0.79 -9.48
C LYS A 271 4.33 0.56 -10.27
N GLN A 272 3.36 1.44 -10.13
CA GLN A 272 2.05 1.33 -10.80
C GLN A 272 2.19 1.08 -12.31
N ALA A 273 3.07 1.82 -12.99
CA ALA A 273 3.29 1.66 -14.42
C ALA A 273 3.81 0.26 -14.82
N VAL A 274 4.55 -0.40 -13.94
CA VAL A 274 5.05 -1.78 -14.14
C VAL A 274 3.91 -2.76 -13.93
N PHE A 275 3.10 -2.56 -12.89
CA PHE A 275 1.91 -3.36 -12.63
C PHE A 275 0.91 -3.29 -13.79
N ASP A 276 0.59 -2.10 -14.30
CA ASP A 276 -0.32 -1.90 -15.44
C ASP A 276 0.20 -2.57 -16.72
N ARG A 277 1.52 -2.60 -16.92
CA ARG A 277 2.15 -3.32 -18.03
C ARG A 277 1.99 -4.84 -17.89
N MET A 278 2.18 -5.34 -16.67
CA MET A 278 1.98 -6.75 -16.36
C MET A 278 0.54 -7.19 -16.62
N GLU A 279 -0.43 -6.44 -16.14
CA GLU A 279 -1.85 -6.76 -16.33
C GLU A 279 -2.24 -6.73 -17.81
N ARG A 280 -1.75 -5.75 -18.58
CA ARG A 280 -1.96 -5.73 -20.04
C ARG A 280 -1.35 -6.94 -20.76
N HIS A 281 -0.19 -7.41 -20.30
CA HIS A 281 0.43 -8.62 -20.84
C HIS A 281 -0.36 -9.87 -20.48
N LYS A 282 -0.81 -9.98 -19.23
CA LYS A 282 -1.66 -11.05 -18.72
C LYS A 282 -2.98 -11.15 -19.50
N GLN A 283 -3.60 -9.98 -19.79
CA GLN A 283 -4.82 -9.92 -20.57
C GLN A 283 -4.62 -10.38 -22.03
N LYS A 284 -3.57 -9.90 -22.71
CA LYS A 284 -3.23 -10.38 -24.07
C LYS A 284 -2.96 -11.87 -24.12
N LEU A 285 -2.28 -12.40 -23.09
CA LEU A 285 -2.03 -13.83 -23.00
C LEU A 285 -3.34 -14.60 -22.78
N ARG A 286 -4.25 -14.08 -21.92
CA ARG A 286 -5.57 -14.65 -21.69
C ARG A 286 -6.39 -14.74 -23.00
N GLU A 287 -6.44 -13.67 -23.76
CA GLU A 287 -7.12 -13.62 -25.07
C GLU A 287 -6.54 -14.65 -26.05
N LYS A 288 -5.20 -14.75 -26.13
CA LYS A 288 -4.53 -15.72 -26.98
C LYS A 288 -4.83 -17.14 -26.56
N LEU A 289 -4.69 -17.47 -25.27
CA LEU A 289 -4.96 -18.81 -24.75
C LEU A 289 -6.43 -19.20 -24.92
N THR A 290 -7.37 -18.25 -24.73
CA THR A 290 -8.80 -18.50 -24.97
C THR A 290 -9.04 -18.92 -26.41
N ALA A 291 -8.47 -18.19 -27.38
CA ALA A 291 -8.61 -18.55 -28.79
C ALA A 291 -7.98 -19.91 -29.13
N ASP A 292 -6.81 -20.21 -28.57
CA ASP A 292 -6.10 -21.47 -28.81
C ASP A 292 -6.85 -22.65 -28.18
N PHE A 293 -7.27 -22.58 -26.92
CA PHE A 293 -8.01 -23.64 -26.24
C PHE A 293 -9.42 -23.80 -26.81
N THR A 294 -10.10 -22.75 -27.24
CA THR A 294 -11.39 -22.88 -27.92
C THR A 294 -11.24 -23.72 -29.20
N ARG A 295 -10.21 -23.47 -30.01
CA ARG A 295 -9.93 -24.25 -31.22
C ARG A 295 -9.60 -25.70 -30.89
N GLN A 296 -8.80 -25.94 -29.85
CA GLN A 296 -8.37 -27.26 -29.44
C GLN A 296 -9.56 -28.07 -28.92
N PHE A 297 -10.30 -27.56 -27.94
CA PHE A 297 -11.42 -28.28 -27.30
C PHE A 297 -12.62 -28.44 -28.26
N SER A 298 -12.90 -27.47 -29.14
CA SER A 298 -13.92 -27.64 -30.18
C SER A 298 -13.61 -28.80 -31.09
N ARG A 299 -12.36 -28.94 -31.53
CA ARG A 299 -11.94 -30.10 -32.37
C ARG A 299 -12.05 -31.43 -31.61
N GLU A 300 -11.64 -31.45 -30.35
CA GLU A 300 -11.71 -32.64 -29.51
C GLU A 300 -13.16 -33.07 -29.24
N MET A 301 -14.03 -32.13 -28.86
CA MET A 301 -15.47 -32.40 -28.66
C MET A 301 -16.17 -32.80 -29.94
N THR A 302 -15.82 -32.21 -31.09
CA THR A 302 -16.35 -32.63 -32.40
C THR A 302 -15.94 -34.05 -32.70
N ARG A 303 -14.68 -34.42 -32.48
CA ARG A 303 -14.17 -35.76 -32.68
C ARG A 303 -14.91 -36.78 -31.80
N GLN A 304 -15.06 -36.47 -30.52
CA GLN A 304 -15.80 -37.33 -29.58
C GLN A 304 -17.29 -37.45 -29.95
N ALA A 305 -17.91 -36.35 -30.42
CA ALA A 305 -19.30 -36.39 -30.88
C ALA A 305 -19.48 -37.25 -32.11
N VAL A 306 -18.51 -37.25 -33.04
CA VAL A 306 -18.51 -38.09 -34.24
C VAL A 306 -18.24 -39.58 -33.88
N GLU A 307 -17.28 -39.86 -32.97
CA GLU A 307 -16.97 -41.20 -32.49
C GLU A 307 -18.13 -41.84 -31.74
N ASN A 308 -18.95 -41.06 -31.03
CA ASN A 308 -20.12 -41.54 -30.28
C ASN A 308 -21.44 -41.45 -31.08
N ALA A 309 -21.42 -41.03 -32.34
CA ALA A 309 -22.60 -40.90 -33.15
C ALA A 309 -23.14 -42.28 -33.57
N VAL A 310 -24.45 -42.49 -33.42
CA VAL A 310 -25.12 -43.73 -33.88
C VAL A 310 -25.18 -43.70 -35.42
N PRO A 311 -24.84 -44.82 -36.09
CA PRO A 311 -24.92 -44.90 -37.54
C PRO A 311 -26.31 -44.48 -38.07
N GLY A 312 -26.34 -43.43 -38.91
CA GLY A 312 -27.60 -42.91 -39.50
C GLY A 312 -28.21 -41.70 -38.76
N GLN A 313 -27.63 -41.22 -37.67
CA GLN A 313 -28.05 -39.97 -36.99
C GLN A 313 -26.96 -38.86 -37.12
N LEU A 314 -27.42 -37.61 -37.22
CA LEU A 314 -26.52 -36.47 -37.17
C LEU A 314 -25.80 -36.40 -35.79
N PRO A 315 -24.49 -36.13 -35.75
CA PRO A 315 -23.78 -36.01 -34.48
C PRO A 315 -24.40 -34.94 -33.62
N PRO A 316 -24.44 -35.14 -32.28
CA PRO A 316 -24.99 -34.14 -31.35
C PRO A 316 -24.25 -32.81 -31.46
N GLN A 317 -24.98 -31.69 -31.36
CA GLN A 317 -24.39 -30.38 -31.34
C GLN A 317 -23.50 -30.21 -30.08
N ILE A 318 -22.36 -29.52 -30.26
CA ILE A 318 -21.44 -29.23 -29.16
C ILE A 318 -22.16 -28.35 -28.13
N ASN A 319 -22.11 -28.77 -26.89
CA ASN A 319 -22.61 -27.94 -25.77
C ASN A 319 -21.68 -26.76 -25.56
N GLN A 320 -22.09 -25.57 -26.05
CA GLN A 320 -21.29 -24.35 -25.96
C GLN A 320 -20.96 -23.96 -24.53
N ALA A 321 -21.87 -24.15 -23.57
CA ALA A 321 -21.64 -23.86 -22.16
C ALA A 321 -20.54 -24.73 -21.53
N GLU A 322 -20.49 -26.02 -21.93
CA GLU A 322 -19.46 -26.95 -21.48
C GLU A 322 -18.10 -26.62 -22.10
N LEU A 323 -18.07 -26.23 -23.37
CA LEU A 323 -16.87 -25.77 -24.04
C LEU A 323 -16.31 -24.54 -23.35
N ASP A 324 -17.13 -23.52 -23.10
CA ASP A 324 -16.72 -22.27 -22.47
C ASP A 324 -16.18 -22.51 -21.03
N LEU A 325 -16.80 -23.43 -20.29
CA LEU A 325 -16.33 -23.78 -18.94
C LEU A 325 -14.95 -24.45 -18.97
N ARG A 326 -14.74 -25.40 -19.89
CA ARG A 326 -13.44 -26.09 -20.07
C ARG A 326 -12.35 -25.14 -20.51
N VAL A 327 -12.66 -24.27 -21.48
CA VAL A 327 -11.74 -23.21 -21.95
C VAL A 327 -11.35 -22.28 -20.80
N LYS A 328 -12.32 -21.77 -20.05
CA LYS A 328 -12.07 -20.90 -18.90
C LYS A 328 -11.15 -21.57 -17.88
N ALA A 329 -11.42 -22.81 -17.50
CA ALA A 329 -10.61 -23.55 -16.54
C ALA A 329 -9.16 -23.75 -17.03
N ALA A 330 -8.96 -24.14 -18.29
CA ALA A 330 -7.64 -24.35 -18.86
C ALA A 330 -6.82 -23.05 -18.97
N VAL A 331 -7.47 -21.95 -19.39
CA VAL A 331 -6.85 -20.61 -19.46
C VAL A 331 -6.37 -20.16 -18.09
N GLU A 332 -7.23 -20.26 -17.06
CA GLU A 332 -6.85 -19.86 -15.71
C GLU A 332 -5.74 -20.74 -15.12
N GLN A 333 -5.76 -22.04 -15.39
CA GLN A 333 -4.68 -22.93 -14.98
C GLN A 333 -3.33 -22.56 -15.62
N GLU A 334 -3.31 -22.27 -16.93
CA GLU A 334 -2.08 -21.89 -17.63
C GLU A 334 -1.55 -20.53 -17.17
N ILE A 335 -2.47 -19.57 -16.87
CA ILE A 335 -2.10 -18.28 -16.30
C ILE A 335 -1.50 -18.44 -14.91
N ARG A 336 -2.07 -19.30 -14.04
CA ARG A 336 -1.51 -19.61 -12.72
C ARG A 336 -0.10 -20.19 -12.83
N LEU A 337 0.14 -21.09 -13.75
CA LEU A 337 1.48 -21.67 -13.97
C LEU A 337 2.51 -20.64 -14.42
N LYS A 338 2.11 -19.68 -15.25
CA LYS A 338 3.01 -18.62 -15.76
C LYS A 338 3.18 -17.44 -14.80
N PHE A 339 2.17 -17.13 -14.03
CA PHE A 339 2.15 -16.00 -13.08
C PHE A 339 1.96 -16.52 -11.65
N ALA A 340 2.87 -17.37 -11.19
CA ALA A 340 2.80 -18.16 -9.96
C ALA A 340 2.64 -17.39 -8.62
N SER A 341 2.35 -16.11 -8.65
CA SER A 341 1.93 -15.34 -7.47
C SER A 341 1.17 -14.10 -7.90
N ALA A 342 -0.02 -13.90 -7.34
CA ALA A 342 -0.80 -12.68 -7.50
C ALA A 342 -0.07 -11.50 -6.82
N VAL A 343 0.77 -10.81 -7.59
CA VAL A 343 1.48 -9.62 -7.11
C VAL A 343 0.61 -8.40 -7.41
N GLY A 344 0.03 -7.82 -6.36
CA GLY A 344 -0.71 -6.57 -6.45
C GLY A 344 0.18 -5.33 -6.33
N PRO A 345 -0.35 -4.14 -6.60
CA PRO A 345 0.41 -2.89 -6.46
C PRO A 345 0.76 -2.55 -5.00
N HIS A 346 0.17 -3.26 -4.03
CA HIS A 346 0.39 -3.08 -2.59
C HIS A 346 1.16 -4.23 -1.95
N THR A 347 1.39 -5.32 -2.71
CA THR A 347 2.05 -6.53 -2.23
C THR A 347 3.53 -6.26 -1.99
N PRO A 348 4.06 -6.51 -0.78
CA PRO A 348 5.50 -6.46 -0.53
C PRO A 348 6.27 -7.44 -1.40
N ILE A 349 7.34 -6.98 -2.05
CA ILE A 349 8.12 -7.80 -2.98
C ILE A 349 9.57 -7.84 -2.53
N ASP A 350 10.15 -9.03 -2.56
CA ASP A 350 11.58 -9.23 -2.41
C ASP A 350 12.32 -8.75 -3.67
N LYS A 351 13.32 -7.87 -3.49
CA LYS A 351 14.17 -7.36 -4.57
C LYS A 351 14.77 -8.50 -5.42
N ASN A 352 15.14 -9.61 -4.82
CA ASN A 352 15.76 -10.75 -5.46
C ASN A 352 14.78 -11.58 -6.33
N ARG A 353 13.47 -11.42 -6.13
CA ARG A 353 12.44 -12.10 -6.90
C ARG A 353 11.96 -11.33 -8.13
N VAL A 354 12.26 -10.03 -8.25
CA VAL A 354 11.83 -9.19 -9.38
C VAL A 354 12.32 -9.73 -10.72
N SER A 355 13.53 -10.30 -10.76
CA SER A 355 14.11 -10.91 -11.98
C SER A 355 13.37 -12.18 -12.45
N LYS A 356 12.50 -12.77 -11.61
CA LYS A 356 11.73 -13.98 -11.91
C LYS A 356 10.30 -13.68 -12.35
N LEU A 357 9.90 -12.42 -12.41
CA LEU A 357 8.57 -12.02 -12.86
C LEU A 357 8.48 -12.18 -14.39
N PRO A 358 7.47 -12.92 -14.89
CA PRO A 358 7.45 -13.43 -16.27
C PRO A 358 7.19 -12.37 -17.36
N TYR A 359 6.97 -11.12 -16.99
CA TYR A 359 6.58 -10.02 -17.91
C TYR A 359 7.71 -9.04 -18.24
N THR A 360 8.90 -9.31 -17.77
CA THR A 360 10.01 -8.36 -17.94
C THR A 360 11.14 -8.99 -18.73
N ASP A 361 11.40 -8.44 -19.90
CA ASP A 361 12.54 -8.82 -20.76
C ASP A 361 13.93 -8.51 -20.15
N ARG A 362 14.04 -8.19 -18.94
CA ARG A 362 15.16 -7.94 -18.00
C ARG A 362 14.77 -6.82 -17.03
N PRO A 363 14.05 -7.10 -15.96
CA PRO A 363 13.73 -6.07 -14.99
C PRO A 363 15.00 -5.64 -14.27
N ASN A 364 15.28 -4.36 -14.33
CA ASN A 364 16.20 -3.77 -13.39
C ASN A 364 15.43 -3.58 -12.07
N PRO A 365 15.81 -4.24 -10.97
CA PRO A 365 15.12 -4.11 -9.68
C PRO A 365 14.96 -2.65 -9.25
N VAL A 366 15.99 -1.82 -9.49
CA VAL A 366 16.01 -0.40 -9.12
C VAL A 366 14.96 0.42 -9.88
N THR A 367 14.63 0.06 -11.13
CA THR A 367 13.67 0.82 -11.95
C THR A 367 12.24 0.33 -11.80
N SER A 368 12.04 -0.90 -11.35
CA SER A 368 10.74 -1.55 -11.26
C SER A 368 10.08 -1.46 -9.88
N LEU A 369 10.87 -1.25 -8.83
CA LEU A 369 10.42 -1.18 -7.45
C LEU A 369 10.39 0.25 -6.91
N GLU A 370 9.49 0.49 -5.99
CA GLU A 370 9.38 1.71 -5.19
C GLU A 370 9.57 1.34 -3.72
N PRO A 371 10.54 1.96 -3.00
CA PRO A 371 10.69 1.75 -1.57
C PRO A 371 9.57 2.47 -0.82
N VAL A 372 8.93 1.79 0.12
CA VAL A 372 7.90 2.33 1.00
C VAL A 372 8.41 2.27 2.43
N LYS A 373 8.38 3.41 3.10
CA LYS A 373 8.65 3.54 4.54
C LYS A 373 7.33 3.88 5.23
N ALA A 374 6.80 2.94 5.98
CA ALA A 374 5.60 3.11 6.78
C ALA A 374 5.95 3.04 8.28
N SER A 375 5.04 3.52 9.12
CA SER A 375 5.09 3.34 10.57
C SER A 375 3.86 2.58 11.01
N ALA A 376 3.96 1.89 12.13
CA ALA A 376 2.83 1.24 12.78
C ALA A 376 2.87 1.49 14.29
N THR A 377 1.70 1.52 14.90
CA THR A 377 1.53 1.59 16.35
C THR A 377 1.06 0.23 16.83
N LEU A 378 1.76 -0.33 17.82
CA LEU A 378 1.34 -1.52 18.57
C LEU A 378 0.67 -1.05 19.85
N ALA A 379 -0.60 -1.43 20.05
CA ALA A 379 -1.30 -1.25 21.32
C ALA A 379 -1.70 -2.62 21.86
N THR A 380 -1.38 -2.90 23.15
CA THR A 380 -1.75 -4.15 23.79
C THR A 380 -2.54 -3.88 25.07
N VAL A 381 -3.44 -4.78 25.39
CA VAL A 381 -4.27 -4.72 26.60
C VAL A 381 -4.64 -6.12 27.07
N GLY A 382 -4.58 -6.35 28.37
CA GLY A 382 -5.06 -7.60 28.98
C GLY A 382 -6.57 -7.76 28.80
N THR A 383 -7.01 -8.99 28.55
CA THR A 383 -8.41 -9.39 28.48
C THR A 383 -8.66 -10.56 29.43
N PRO A 384 -9.89 -10.83 29.84
CA PRO A 384 -10.18 -11.98 30.72
C PRO A 384 -9.74 -13.33 30.17
N THR A 385 -9.63 -13.45 28.85
CA THR A 385 -9.23 -14.69 28.14
C THR A 385 -7.76 -14.75 27.76
N GLY A 386 -7.02 -13.62 27.89
CA GLY A 386 -5.62 -13.52 27.51
C GLY A 386 -5.20 -12.07 27.25
N GLU A 387 -4.59 -11.81 26.11
CA GLU A 387 -4.13 -10.48 25.69
C GLU A 387 -4.72 -10.14 24.32
N ARG A 388 -4.99 -8.87 24.08
CA ARG A 388 -5.34 -8.34 22.76
C ARG A 388 -4.24 -7.42 22.29
N ALA A 389 -3.74 -7.65 21.09
CA ALA A 389 -2.78 -6.77 20.44
C ALA A 389 -3.39 -6.18 19.16
N LEU A 390 -3.28 -4.86 19.02
CA LEU A 390 -3.72 -4.12 17.85
C LEU A 390 -2.49 -3.49 17.19
N ILE A 391 -2.17 -3.88 15.98
CA ILE A 391 -1.14 -3.26 15.13
C ILE A 391 -1.87 -2.32 14.17
N GLN A 392 -1.77 -1.03 14.39
CA GLN A 392 -2.39 -0.02 13.54
C GLN A 392 -1.36 0.51 12.55
N MET A 393 -1.59 0.32 11.26
CA MET A 393 -0.74 0.81 10.19
C MET A 393 -0.96 2.32 10.01
N GLU A 394 0.10 3.11 10.09
CA GLU A 394 0.03 4.53 9.71
C GLU A 394 0.07 4.63 8.18
N GLY A 395 -1.09 4.51 7.55
CA GLY A 395 -1.22 4.67 6.09
C GLY A 395 -1.05 6.11 5.63
N LYS A 396 -0.73 6.30 4.36
CA LYS A 396 -0.80 7.61 3.70
C LYS A 396 -2.26 8.09 3.81
N LYS A 397 -2.51 9.14 4.59
CA LYS A 397 -3.84 9.76 4.68
C LYS A 397 -4.29 10.13 3.26
N ALA A 398 -5.45 9.63 2.84
CA ALA A 398 -6.02 10.00 1.56
C ALA A 398 -6.17 11.53 1.53
N ARG A 399 -5.51 12.19 0.58
CA ARG A 399 -5.61 13.63 0.39
C ARG A 399 -6.68 13.91 -0.64
N PHE A 400 -7.74 14.57 -0.22
CA PHE A 400 -8.79 15.04 -1.10
C PHE A 400 -8.49 16.51 -1.46
N PRO A 401 -8.21 16.83 -2.75
CA PRO A 401 -7.79 18.18 -3.14
C PRO A 401 -8.96 19.17 -3.16
N SER A 402 -10.19 18.70 -3.35
CA SER A 402 -11.37 19.55 -3.48
C SER A 402 -12.65 18.87 -2.96
N ILE A 403 -13.74 19.65 -2.81
CA ILE A 403 -15.05 19.16 -2.45
C ILE A 403 -15.56 18.12 -3.48
N ASP A 404 -15.22 18.28 -4.75
CA ASP A 404 -15.61 17.38 -5.82
C ASP A 404 -15.08 15.95 -5.60
N SER A 405 -13.89 15.84 -4.99
CA SER A 405 -13.26 14.56 -4.69
C SER A 405 -13.89 13.79 -3.53
N LEU A 406 -14.76 14.42 -2.72
CA LEU A 406 -15.45 13.78 -1.59
C LEU A 406 -16.58 12.83 -2.01
N GLY A 407 -17.08 12.94 -3.25
CA GLY A 407 -18.17 12.10 -3.77
C GLY A 407 -19.58 12.70 -3.64
N MET A 408 -19.70 13.97 -3.27
CA MET A 408 -20.98 14.69 -3.28
C MET A 408 -21.49 14.89 -4.70
N ARG A 409 -22.82 14.86 -4.90
CA ARG A 409 -23.43 15.25 -6.18
C ARG A 409 -23.19 16.75 -6.47
N GLN A 410 -23.02 17.09 -7.74
CA GLN A 410 -22.73 18.46 -8.17
C GLN A 410 -23.71 19.48 -7.59
N LYS A 411 -25.02 19.26 -7.71
CA LYS A 411 -26.03 20.14 -7.14
C LYS A 411 -25.86 20.34 -5.62
N MET A 412 -25.59 19.25 -4.88
CA MET A 412 -25.35 19.34 -3.43
C MET A 412 -24.10 20.15 -3.11
N GLN A 413 -23.06 20.05 -3.93
CA GLN A 413 -21.84 20.85 -3.77
C GLN A 413 -22.13 22.34 -4.01
N GLU A 414 -22.89 22.68 -5.04
CA GLU A 414 -23.29 24.05 -5.36
C GLU A 414 -24.15 24.66 -4.24
N ASP A 415 -25.14 23.90 -3.76
CA ASP A 415 -26.00 24.31 -2.63
C ASP A 415 -25.16 24.52 -1.36
N LEU A 416 -24.23 23.61 -1.05
CA LEU A 416 -23.36 23.71 0.11
C LEU A 416 -22.41 24.89 0.00
N LYS A 417 -21.78 25.12 -1.16
CA LYS A 417 -20.92 26.28 -1.41
C LYS A 417 -21.69 27.60 -1.23
N ALA A 418 -22.93 27.67 -1.73
CA ALA A 418 -23.79 28.83 -1.55
C ALA A 418 -24.15 29.08 -0.08
N ILE A 419 -24.38 28.02 0.70
CA ILE A 419 -24.68 28.14 2.15
C ILE A 419 -23.45 28.59 2.92
N LEU A 420 -22.28 28.05 2.66
CA LEU A 420 -21.01 28.39 3.32
C LEU A 420 -20.50 29.78 2.93
N GLY A 421 -20.96 30.32 1.80
CA GLY A 421 -20.70 31.69 1.36
C GLY A 421 -21.56 32.75 2.05
N ARG A 422 -22.57 32.37 2.87
CA ARG A 422 -23.41 33.34 3.59
C ARG A 422 -22.64 34.04 4.70
N ASP A 423 -23.07 35.23 5.05
CA ASP A 423 -22.45 35.97 6.14
C ASP A 423 -22.90 35.48 7.52
N ALA A 424 -24.15 35.01 7.63
CA ALA A 424 -24.72 34.54 8.88
C ALA A 424 -25.45 33.21 8.74
N GLY A 425 -25.48 32.43 9.82
CA GLY A 425 -26.22 31.19 9.91
C GLY A 425 -25.49 30.11 10.72
N PHE A 426 -26.20 29.04 10.95
CA PHE A 426 -25.67 27.86 11.64
C PHE A 426 -25.63 26.66 10.70
N VAL A 427 -24.44 26.15 10.40
CA VAL A 427 -24.26 24.94 9.57
C VAL A 427 -23.70 23.83 10.45
N LEU A 428 -24.42 22.72 10.50
CA LEU A 428 -24.09 21.59 11.34
C LEU A 428 -23.64 20.42 10.48
N PHE A 429 -22.46 19.88 10.78
CA PHE A 429 -21.95 18.67 10.17
C PHE A 429 -22.09 17.48 11.11
N SER A 430 -22.54 16.35 10.62
CA SER A 430 -22.72 15.18 11.44
C SER A 430 -22.22 13.89 10.80
N ALA A 431 -21.71 13.01 11.63
CA ALA A 431 -21.38 11.64 11.28
C ALA A 431 -21.19 10.79 12.54
N LEU A 432 -21.25 9.47 12.39
CA LEU A 432 -20.81 8.55 13.43
C LEU A 432 -19.26 8.51 13.51
N PRO A 433 -18.69 8.06 14.63
CA PRO A 433 -17.26 7.88 14.76
C PRO A 433 -16.65 7.04 13.62
N GLY A 434 -15.49 7.42 13.10
CA GLY A 434 -14.84 6.71 12.02
C GLY A 434 -15.42 6.90 10.61
N GLN A 435 -16.49 7.72 10.46
CA GLN A 435 -17.18 7.95 9.19
C GLN A 435 -16.60 9.15 8.38
N GLY A 436 -15.37 9.58 8.65
CA GLY A 436 -14.62 10.52 7.82
C GLY A 436 -14.93 12.00 8.03
N LEU A 437 -15.66 12.39 9.10
CA LEU A 437 -16.05 13.78 9.35
C LEU A 437 -14.88 14.75 9.39
N ARG A 438 -13.77 14.36 10.02
CA ARG A 438 -12.54 15.19 10.08
C ARG A 438 -12.02 15.52 8.68
N THR A 439 -11.94 14.53 7.79
CA THR A 439 -11.49 14.71 6.42
C THR A 439 -12.40 15.67 5.66
N THR A 440 -13.70 15.49 5.78
CA THR A 440 -14.71 16.36 5.15
C THR A 440 -14.59 17.79 5.65
N MET A 441 -14.47 17.98 6.96
CA MET A 441 -14.28 19.32 7.55
C MET A 441 -13.01 19.99 7.06
N THR A 442 -11.88 19.27 7.02
CA THR A 442 -10.62 19.80 6.50
C THR A 442 -10.75 20.25 5.04
N VAL A 443 -11.38 19.42 4.18
CA VAL A 443 -11.57 19.77 2.76
C VAL A 443 -12.49 20.96 2.57
N ILE A 444 -13.61 20.99 3.30
CA ILE A 444 -14.57 22.09 3.23
C ILE A 444 -13.96 23.40 3.69
N LEU A 445 -13.30 23.41 4.85
CA LEU A 445 -12.67 24.63 5.38
C LEU A 445 -11.54 25.13 4.48
N ARG A 446 -10.79 24.22 3.84
CA ARG A 446 -9.78 24.60 2.83
C ARG A 446 -10.40 25.19 1.57
N ALA A 447 -11.61 24.80 1.22
CA ALA A 447 -12.31 25.28 0.03
C ALA A 447 -13.05 26.61 0.25
N MET A 448 -13.27 27.01 1.52
CA MET A 448 -13.89 28.32 1.86
C MET A 448 -12.88 29.46 1.64
N ASP A 449 -13.43 30.64 1.42
CA ASP A 449 -12.62 31.87 1.28
C ASP A 449 -12.12 32.36 2.64
N ARG A 450 -11.00 31.82 3.07
CA ARG A 450 -10.32 32.12 4.33
C ARG A 450 -9.26 33.24 4.21
N TYR A 451 -9.13 33.83 3.03
CA TYR A 451 -8.18 34.92 2.79
C TYR A 451 -8.85 36.28 2.86
N THR A 452 -10.15 36.37 2.57
CA THR A 452 -10.93 37.62 2.62
C THR A 452 -11.86 37.67 3.83
N ARG A 453 -12.15 36.54 4.48
CA ARG A 453 -13.00 36.44 5.68
C ARG A 453 -12.18 36.04 6.88
N GLU A 454 -12.42 36.71 8.03
CA GLU A 454 -11.80 36.36 9.30
C GLU A 454 -12.40 35.09 9.89
N PHE A 455 -11.55 34.05 10.06
CA PHE A 455 -11.93 32.79 10.67
C PHE A 455 -11.38 32.66 12.08
N ALA A 456 -12.11 31.91 12.91
CA ALA A 456 -11.61 31.40 14.18
C ALA A 456 -12.17 29.99 14.45
N ALA A 457 -11.37 29.13 15.06
CA ALA A 457 -11.78 27.78 15.43
C ALA A 457 -11.59 27.53 16.93
N VAL A 458 -12.47 26.71 17.49
CA VAL A 458 -12.43 26.25 18.89
C VAL A 458 -12.40 24.74 18.91
N GLU A 459 -11.41 24.16 19.60
CA GLU A 459 -11.19 22.74 19.69
C GLU A 459 -10.82 22.31 21.12
N GLU A 460 -11.11 21.05 21.44
CA GLU A 460 -10.57 20.42 22.63
C GLU A 460 -9.08 20.09 22.46
N GLU A 461 -8.25 20.35 23.49
CA GLU A 461 -6.80 20.16 23.44
C GLU A 461 -6.39 18.71 23.07
N THR A 462 -7.11 17.70 23.58
CA THR A 462 -6.84 16.27 23.31
C THR A 462 -7.40 15.77 21.99
N ASN A 463 -8.28 16.54 21.32
CA ASN A 463 -9.00 16.14 20.11
C ASN A 463 -8.77 17.12 18.95
N ARG A 464 -7.51 17.52 18.74
CA ARG A 464 -7.14 18.50 17.71
C ARG A 464 -7.34 17.95 16.29
N TYR A 465 -7.73 18.84 15.41
CA TYR A 465 -7.79 18.58 13.97
C TYR A 465 -6.51 19.04 13.28
N GLU A 466 -6.41 18.79 11.99
CA GLU A 466 -5.30 19.27 11.17
C GLU A 466 -5.33 20.79 11.10
N GLU A 467 -4.20 21.44 11.29
CA GLU A 467 -4.07 22.90 11.17
C GLU A 467 -4.32 23.34 9.72
N ILE A 468 -5.11 24.38 9.57
CA ILE A 468 -5.45 24.97 8.28
C ILE A 468 -4.96 26.41 8.30
N GLU A 469 -4.22 26.78 7.28
CA GLU A 469 -3.71 28.14 7.10
C GLU A 469 -4.84 29.17 7.15
N ASN A 470 -4.63 30.31 7.85
CA ASN A 470 -5.59 31.39 8.08
C ASN A 470 -6.85 30.99 8.86
N ILE A 471 -6.80 29.90 9.64
CA ILE A 471 -7.82 29.54 10.62
C ILE A 471 -7.13 29.37 11.98
N PRO A 472 -7.00 30.44 12.78
CA PRO A 472 -6.42 30.34 14.11
C PRO A 472 -7.31 29.47 15.01
N VAL A 473 -6.68 28.56 15.76
CA VAL A 473 -7.36 27.61 16.64
C VAL A 473 -7.10 28.02 18.09
N THR A 474 -8.18 28.18 18.84
CA THR A 474 -8.14 28.35 20.31
C THR A 474 -8.58 27.03 20.95
N THR A 475 -7.79 26.50 21.88
CA THR A 475 -8.08 25.23 22.55
C THR A 475 -8.63 25.45 23.95
N TYR A 476 -9.49 24.52 24.41
CA TYR A 476 -9.96 24.40 25.77
C TYR A 476 -9.66 23.01 26.36
N LYS A 477 -9.59 22.91 27.69
CA LYS A 477 -9.26 21.66 28.41
C LYS A 477 -10.52 21.07 29.05
N ALA A 478 -11.18 20.15 28.37
CA ALA A 478 -12.36 19.48 28.93
C ALA A 478 -12.07 18.71 30.24
N ALA A 479 -10.87 18.13 30.38
CA ALA A 479 -10.42 17.47 31.59
C ALA A 479 -10.33 18.43 32.82
N ALA A 480 -10.13 19.73 32.59
CA ALA A 480 -10.13 20.77 33.60
C ALA A 480 -11.53 21.39 33.85
N GLY A 481 -12.58 20.84 33.24
CA GLY A 481 -13.96 21.38 33.32
C GLY A 481 -14.21 22.59 32.43
N GLU A 482 -13.28 22.91 31.53
CA GLU A 482 -13.49 23.99 30.56
C GLU A 482 -14.43 23.54 29.43
N SER A 483 -15.09 24.52 28.79
CA SER A 483 -15.95 24.31 27.60
C SER A 483 -15.66 25.40 26.57
N PRO A 484 -16.19 25.31 25.34
CA PRO A 484 -16.05 26.38 24.36
C PRO A 484 -16.42 27.76 24.87
N LEU A 485 -17.35 27.86 25.84
CA LEU A 485 -17.78 29.12 26.45
C LEU A 485 -16.65 29.85 27.14
N THR A 486 -15.69 29.18 27.75
CA THR A 486 -14.59 29.78 28.46
C THR A 486 -13.65 30.57 27.53
N VAL A 487 -13.55 30.20 26.28
CA VAL A 487 -12.67 30.83 25.27
C VAL A 487 -13.42 31.79 24.34
N PHE A 488 -14.76 31.73 24.28
CA PHE A 488 -15.57 32.60 23.43
C PHE A 488 -15.35 34.10 23.64
N PRO A 489 -15.27 34.65 24.89
CA PRO A 489 -15.05 36.09 25.09
C PRO A 489 -13.79 36.61 24.39
N GLY A 490 -12.67 35.92 24.56
CA GLY A 490 -11.40 36.28 23.91
C GLY A 490 -11.43 36.07 22.38
N LEU A 491 -12.14 35.05 21.89
CA LEU A 491 -12.31 34.78 20.49
C LEU A 491 -13.19 35.85 19.80
N PHE A 492 -14.29 36.21 20.39
CA PHE A 492 -15.24 37.18 19.82
C PHE A 492 -14.71 38.63 19.84
N HIS A 493 -13.76 38.90 20.70
CA HIS A 493 -13.09 40.20 20.71
C HIS A 493 -12.30 40.48 19.41
N LYS A 494 -11.92 39.44 18.69
CA LYS A 494 -11.26 39.53 17.37
C LYS A 494 -12.27 39.68 16.21
N GLU A 495 -13.55 39.76 16.49
CA GLU A 495 -14.65 39.95 15.54
C GLU A 495 -14.62 38.96 14.33
N PRO A 496 -14.44 37.63 14.51
CA PRO A 496 -14.41 36.71 13.39
C PRO A 496 -15.76 36.66 12.66
N ALA A 497 -15.70 36.63 11.32
CA ALA A 497 -16.88 36.48 10.48
C ALA A 497 -17.37 35.03 10.45
N VAL A 498 -16.45 34.08 10.54
CA VAL A 498 -16.74 32.63 10.53
C VAL A 498 -16.14 31.98 11.77
N VAL A 499 -16.96 31.30 12.53
CA VAL A 499 -16.54 30.60 13.74
C VAL A 499 -16.78 29.09 13.58
N VAL A 500 -15.73 28.31 13.76
CA VAL A 500 -15.80 26.85 13.70
C VAL A 500 -15.71 26.30 15.13
N VAL A 501 -16.81 25.74 15.64
CA VAL A 501 -16.84 25.10 16.95
C VAL A 501 -16.92 23.59 16.75
N ARG A 502 -15.81 22.90 16.98
CA ARG A 502 -15.74 21.47 16.76
C ARG A 502 -16.26 20.73 17.99
N ASP A 503 -17.22 19.84 17.73
CA ASP A 503 -17.95 19.03 18.71
C ASP A 503 -18.80 19.86 19.69
N LEU A 504 -20.10 19.92 19.40
CA LEU A 504 -21.07 20.51 20.33
C LEU A 504 -21.14 19.71 21.62
N VAL A 505 -20.96 20.39 22.77
CA VAL A 505 -20.83 19.74 24.07
C VAL A 505 -22.08 19.88 24.93
N ASN A 506 -22.67 21.09 24.97
CA ASN A 506 -23.78 21.42 25.85
C ASN A 506 -24.71 22.51 25.28
N ALA A 507 -25.91 22.64 25.91
CA ALA A 507 -26.90 23.63 25.52
C ALA A 507 -26.41 25.07 25.58
N GLU A 508 -25.62 25.39 26.58
CA GLU A 508 -25.12 26.75 26.82
C GLU A 508 -24.23 27.23 25.67
N THR A 509 -23.34 26.33 25.17
CA THR A 509 -22.52 26.60 23.97
C THR A 509 -23.42 26.86 22.76
N VAL A 510 -24.43 26.02 22.54
CA VAL A 510 -25.37 26.21 21.41
C VAL A 510 -26.15 27.50 21.55
N ASN A 511 -26.72 27.80 22.71
CA ASN A 511 -27.47 29.04 22.95
C ASN A 511 -26.60 30.26 22.71
N ARG A 512 -25.33 30.24 23.13
CA ARG A 512 -24.39 31.36 22.88
C ARG A 512 -24.09 31.51 21.38
N ILE A 513 -23.96 30.40 20.64
CA ILE A 513 -23.81 30.40 19.17
C ILE A 513 -25.03 31.05 18.52
N LEU A 514 -26.25 30.64 18.90
CA LEU A 514 -27.49 31.16 18.33
C LEU A 514 -27.66 32.65 18.63
N GLU A 515 -27.28 33.10 19.82
CA GLU A 515 -27.29 34.53 20.22
C GLU A 515 -26.33 35.36 19.35
N GLU A 516 -25.09 34.87 19.12
CA GLU A 516 -24.10 35.55 18.28
C GLU A 516 -24.55 35.65 16.81
N ILE A 517 -25.22 34.61 16.29
CA ILE A 517 -25.80 34.65 14.95
C ILE A 517 -26.88 35.74 14.86
N GLY A 518 -27.75 35.78 15.86
CA GLY A 518 -28.88 36.73 15.89
C GLY A 518 -28.43 38.19 16.10
N THR A 519 -27.41 38.45 16.89
CA THR A 519 -26.98 39.79 17.28
C THR A 519 -25.86 40.36 16.39
N ARG A 520 -24.94 39.50 15.93
CA ARG A 520 -23.74 39.94 15.20
C ARG A 520 -23.71 39.49 13.74
N GLY A 521 -24.65 38.62 13.32
CA GLY A 521 -24.70 38.15 11.94
C GLY A 521 -23.50 37.30 11.50
N ARG A 522 -23.01 36.41 12.36
CA ARG A 522 -21.84 35.54 12.09
C ARG A 522 -22.26 34.20 11.52
N LEU A 523 -21.38 33.57 10.72
CA LEU A 523 -21.53 32.20 10.28
C LEU A 523 -20.86 31.25 11.28
N PHE A 524 -21.64 30.31 11.83
CA PHE A 524 -21.11 29.24 12.67
C PHE A 524 -21.16 27.89 11.95
N ILE A 525 -20.05 27.18 12.04
CA ILE A 525 -19.89 25.82 11.54
C ILE A 525 -19.56 24.92 12.72
N SER A 526 -20.36 23.87 12.93
CA SER A 526 -20.11 22.98 14.07
C SER A 526 -20.27 21.50 13.67
N THR A 527 -19.80 20.62 14.56
CA THR A 527 -19.92 19.18 14.38
C THR A 527 -20.67 18.53 15.51
N ILE A 528 -21.41 17.45 15.21
CA ILE A 528 -22.11 16.62 16.19
C ILE A 528 -22.09 15.15 15.75
N ARG A 529 -22.09 14.24 16.69
CA ARG A 529 -22.23 12.81 16.42
C ARG A 529 -23.69 12.47 16.24
N ALA A 530 -24.09 12.05 15.02
CA ALA A 530 -25.47 11.66 14.73
C ALA A 530 -25.52 10.62 13.61
N VAL A 531 -26.65 9.90 13.55
CA VAL A 531 -26.88 8.84 12.58
C VAL A 531 -27.24 9.41 11.20
N ASP A 532 -28.05 10.47 11.19
CA ASP A 532 -28.49 11.21 10.01
C ASP A 532 -28.73 12.70 10.34
N ALA A 533 -29.09 13.50 9.34
CA ALA A 533 -29.27 14.94 9.50
C ALA A 533 -30.45 15.28 10.42
N VAL A 534 -31.49 14.48 10.41
CA VAL A 534 -32.66 14.68 11.29
C VAL A 534 -32.27 14.33 12.73
N ASP A 535 -31.61 13.19 12.96
CA ASP A 535 -31.05 12.84 14.27
C ASP A 535 -30.12 13.94 14.82
N ALA A 536 -29.31 14.55 13.98
CA ALA A 536 -28.43 15.65 14.37
C ALA A 536 -29.23 16.84 14.94
N VAL A 537 -30.32 17.24 14.29
CA VAL A 537 -31.22 18.32 14.79
C VAL A 537 -31.79 17.95 16.15
N TYR A 538 -32.30 16.73 16.28
CA TYR A 538 -32.97 16.30 17.53
C TYR A 538 -31.95 16.04 18.67
N ARG A 539 -30.69 15.71 18.37
CA ARG A 539 -29.64 15.67 19.39
C ARG A 539 -29.30 17.06 19.96
N VAL A 540 -29.33 18.09 19.11
CA VAL A 540 -29.21 19.48 19.59
C VAL A 540 -30.38 19.85 20.48
N LEU A 541 -31.65 19.51 20.10
CA LEU A 541 -32.80 19.73 20.94
C LEU A 541 -32.77 18.95 22.25
N ALA A 542 -32.21 17.71 22.22
CA ALA A 542 -32.05 16.88 23.43
C ALA A 542 -31.07 17.51 24.45
N MET A 543 -30.21 18.40 24.03
CA MET A 543 -29.38 19.23 24.92
C MET A 543 -30.20 20.32 25.67
N LYS A 544 -31.53 20.41 25.46
CA LYS A 544 -32.44 21.42 26.02
C LYS A 544 -32.32 22.80 25.38
N VAL A 545 -31.98 22.85 24.10
CA VAL A 545 -32.05 24.08 23.29
C VAL A 545 -33.50 24.34 22.90
N LEU A 546 -33.93 25.60 22.91
CA LEU A 546 -35.27 25.96 22.52
C LEU A 546 -35.51 25.70 21.02
N PRO A 547 -36.57 24.94 20.65
CA PRO A 547 -36.86 24.65 19.25
C PRO A 547 -37.07 25.88 18.36
N SER A 548 -37.67 26.94 18.90
CA SER A 548 -37.87 28.23 18.21
C SER A 548 -36.55 28.89 17.81
N ASP A 549 -35.57 28.90 18.72
CA ASP A 549 -34.29 29.55 18.51
C ASP A 549 -33.40 28.76 17.52
N LEU A 550 -33.40 27.43 17.68
CA LEU A 550 -32.71 26.57 16.71
C LEU A 550 -33.34 26.69 15.31
N ALA A 551 -34.68 26.68 15.22
CA ALA A 551 -35.38 26.81 13.95
C ALA A 551 -35.11 28.14 13.23
N ARG A 552 -34.92 29.22 13.98
CA ARG A 552 -34.63 30.54 13.44
C ARG A 552 -33.25 30.60 12.78
N HIS A 553 -32.21 30.03 13.40
CA HIS A 553 -30.81 30.23 13.05
C HIS A 553 -30.16 29.05 12.32
N LEU A 554 -30.68 27.82 12.47
CA LEU A 554 -30.15 26.65 11.75
C LEU A 554 -30.41 26.81 10.26
N THR A 555 -29.34 26.82 9.49
CA THR A 555 -29.36 27.00 8.03
C THR A 555 -29.36 25.68 7.30
N ALA A 556 -28.46 24.80 7.66
CA ALA A 556 -28.34 23.49 7.03
C ALA A 556 -27.68 22.46 7.95
N VAL A 557 -27.99 21.19 7.68
CA VAL A 557 -27.31 20.05 8.29
C VAL A 557 -26.77 19.16 7.19
N VAL A 558 -25.47 18.87 7.26
CA VAL A 558 -24.80 17.90 6.38
C VAL A 558 -24.52 16.65 7.18
N SER A 559 -25.04 15.51 6.77
CA SER A 559 -24.69 14.24 7.37
C SER A 559 -24.00 13.33 6.37
N GLN A 560 -23.11 12.47 6.86
CA GLN A 560 -22.34 11.58 6.00
C GLN A 560 -22.15 10.19 6.56
N ARG A 561 -21.96 9.23 5.65
CA ARG A 561 -21.55 7.86 5.92
C ARG A 561 -20.52 7.39 4.91
N LEU A 562 -19.56 6.59 5.34
CA LEU A 562 -18.61 5.94 4.44
C LEU A 562 -19.14 4.60 3.95
N VAL A 563 -19.06 4.38 2.65
CA VAL A 563 -19.29 3.10 1.99
C VAL A 563 -18.03 2.68 1.23
N ARG A 564 -17.77 1.37 1.17
CA ARG A 564 -16.65 0.84 0.37
C ARG A 564 -17.00 0.96 -1.11
N LYS A 565 -16.01 1.32 -1.92
CA LYS A 565 -16.12 1.32 -3.38
C LYS A 565 -15.87 -0.07 -3.92
N LEU A 566 -16.67 -0.49 -4.88
CA LEU A 566 -16.40 -1.72 -5.63
C LEU A 566 -15.04 -1.64 -6.33
N CYS A 567 -14.34 -2.74 -6.39
CA CYS A 567 -13.12 -2.85 -7.15
C CYS A 567 -13.44 -2.80 -8.65
N GLU A 568 -12.98 -1.79 -9.35
CA GLU A 568 -13.22 -1.61 -10.80
C GLU A 568 -12.67 -2.78 -11.62
N HIS A 569 -11.64 -3.48 -11.12
CA HIS A 569 -10.99 -4.57 -11.82
C HIS A 569 -11.78 -5.88 -11.80
N CYS A 570 -12.58 -6.13 -10.74
CA CYS A 570 -13.26 -7.41 -10.57
C CYS A 570 -14.76 -7.34 -10.27
N LYS A 571 -15.37 -6.13 -10.28
CA LYS A 571 -16.82 -6.02 -10.05
C LYS A 571 -17.61 -6.69 -11.16
N GLU A 572 -18.71 -7.35 -10.78
CA GLU A 572 -19.61 -8.05 -11.71
C GLU A 572 -20.94 -7.33 -11.87
N PRO A 573 -21.40 -7.12 -13.10
CA PRO A 573 -22.76 -6.64 -13.33
C PRO A 573 -23.78 -7.77 -13.10
N TYR A 574 -24.95 -7.44 -12.56
CA TYR A 574 -26.09 -8.34 -12.48
C TYR A 574 -27.40 -7.57 -12.67
N ALA A 575 -28.41 -8.23 -13.24
CA ALA A 575 -29.74 -7.65 -13.39
C ALA A 575 -30.47 -7.72 -12.04
N PRO A 576 -30.87 -6.59 -11.45
CA PRO A 576 -31.57 -6.59 -10.17
C PRO A 576 -33.03 -7.12 -10.37
N PRO A 577 -33.57 -7.91 -9.40
CA PRO A 577 -34.97 -8.34 -9.43
C PRO A 577 -35.91 -7.14 -9.46
N GLN A 578 -37.01 -7.24 -10.20
CA GLN A 578 -38.02 -6.15 -10.29
C GLN A 578 -38.58 -5.76 -8.92
N GLN A 579 -38.82 -6.72 -8.03
CA GLN A 579 -39.23 -6.46 -6.65
C GLN A 579 -38.23 -5.56 -5.90
N THR A 580 -36.92 -5.80 -6.07
CA THR A 580 -35.90 -4.98 -5.44
C THR A 580 -35.92 -3.56 -5.98
N LEU A 581 -36.08 -3.38 -7.29
CA LEU A 581 -36.18 -2.04 -7.91
C LEU A 581 -37.41 -1.29 -7.38
N ALA A 582 -38.55 -1.97 -7.26
CA ALA A 582 -39.78 -1.38 -6.72
C ALA A 582 -39.62 -0.96 -5.24
N GLN A 583 -39.00 -1.80 -4.41
CA GLN A 583 -38.69 -1.49 -3.00
C GLN A 583 -37.71 -0.29 -2.86
N LEU A 584 -36.81 -0.12 -3.79
CA LEU A 584 -35.86 1.00 -3.83
C LEU A 584 -36.44 2.26 -4.49
N GLY A 585 -37.69 2.21 -4.97
CA GLY A 585 -38.36 3.33 -5.66
C GLY A 585 -37.75 3.69 -7.01
N ILE A 586 -37.09 2.72 -7.67
CA ILE A 586 -36.46 2.92 -8.99
C ILE A 586 -37.45 2.52 -10.08
N PRO A 587 -37.83 3.43 -11.00
CA PRO A 587 -38.72 3.11 -12.11
C PRO A 587 -38.11 2.01 -13.02
N PRO A 588 -38.96 1.10 -13.57
CA PRO A 588 -38.50 0.10 -14.51
C PRO A 588 -37.77 0.73 -15.72
N GLY A 589 -36.67 0.09 -16.16
CA GLY A 589 -35.89 0.54 -17.34
C GLY A 589 -34.90 1.67 -17.07
N ARG A 590 -34.89 2.28 -15.90
CA ARG A 590 -33.94 3.37 -15.58
C ARG A 590 -32.55 2.88 -15.20
N VAL A 591 -32.43 1.65 -14.73
CA VAL A 591 -31.16 0.99 -14.38
C VAL A 591 -31.15 -0.39 -15.02
N GLN A 592 -30.16 -0.64 -15.85
CA GLN A 592 -30.01 -1.93 -16.55
C GLN A 592 -29.30 -2.98 -15.72
N ALA A 593 -28.30 -2.57 -14.93
CA ALA A 593 -27.53 -3.47 -14.10
C ALA A 593 -27.10 -2.80 -12.79
N PHE A 594 -27.05 -3.58 -11.73
CA PHE A 594 -26.31 -3.28 -10.52
C PHE A 594 -24.98 -4.02 -10.56
N TYR A 595 -24.08 -3.67 -9.66
CA TYR A 595 -22.76 -4.31 -9.55
C TYR A 595 -22.60 -4.92 -8.15
N ARG A 596 -21.93 -6.05 -8.13
CA ARG A 596 -21.56 -6.76 -6.89
C ARG A 596 -20.07 -7.06 -6.86
N PRO A 597 -19.48 -7.26 -5.65
CA PRO A 597 -18.11 -7.74 -5.55
C PRO A 597 -18.02 -9.14 -6.15
N HIS A 598 -16.97 -9.39 -6.92
CA HIS A 598 -16.64 -10.73 -7.37
C HIS A 598 -16.29 -11.62 -6.16
N GLN A 599 -16.87 -12.80 -6.08
CA GLN A 599 -16.52 -13.82 -5.09
C GLN A 599 -15.68 -14.89 -5.78
N PRO A 600 -14.36 -14.93 -5.52
CA PRO A 600 -13.51 -15.92 -6.16
C PRO A 600 -13.94 -17.33 -5.71
N THR A 601 -14.04 -18.25 -6.65
CA THR A 601 -14.18 -19.67 -6.37
C THR A 601 -12.86 -20.23 -5.88
N GLU A 602 -12.85 -21.40 -5.21
CA GLU A 602 -11.61 -22.04 -4.73
C GLU A 602 -10.56 -22.26 -5.83
N GLN A 603 -11.00 -22.33 -7.07
CA GLN A 603 -10.14 -22.51 -8.24
C GLN A 603 -9.65 -21.21 -8.88
N GLU A 604 -10.21 -20.05 -8.52
CA GLU A 604 -9.83 -18.75 -9.08
C GLU A 604 -8.81 -18.03 -8.18
N GLU A 605 -7.82 -17.38 -8.80
CA GLU A 605 -6.92 -16.52 -8.06
C GLU A 605 -7.64 -15.25 -7.55
N PRO A 606 -7.37 -14.84 -6.32
CA PRO A 606 -7.93 -13.59 -5.81
C PRO A 606 -7.48 -12.41 -6.67
N CYS A 607 -8.38 -11.46 -6.88
CA CYS A 607 -8.06 -10.23 -7.61
C CYS A 607 -6.83 -9.52 -6.99
N PRO A 608 -5.75 -9.29 -7.75
CA PRO A 608 -4.50 -8.72 -7.21
C PRO A 608 -4.65 -7.27 -6.75
N VAL A 609 -5.66 -6.55 -7.26
CA VAL A 609 -5.89 -5.13 -6.93
C VAL A 609 -6.57 -4.98 -5.58
N CYS A 610 -7.59 -5.79 -5.29
CA CYS A 610 -8.33 -5.74 -4.03
C CYS A 610 -8.00 -6.88 -3.06
N ALA A 611 -7.03 -7.74 -3.38
CA ALA A 611 -6.68 -8.94 -2.62
C ALA A 611 -7.88 -9.89 -2.38
N GLY A 612 -8.76 -10.03 -3.37
CA GLY A 612 -9.94 -10.89 -3.30
C GLY A 612 -11.14 -10.33 -2.53
N ILE A 613 -11.02 -9.16 -1.89
CA ILE A 613 -12.09 -8.57 -1.05
C ILE A 613 -13.26 -8.05 -1.89
N GLY A 614 -13.05 -7.72 -3.18
CA GLY A 614 -14.05 -7.15 -4.08
C GLY A 614 -14.31 -5.65 -3.89
N TYR A 615 -13.69 -5.01 -2.89
CA TYR A 615 -13.77 -3.57 -2.62
C TYR A 615 -12.39 -2.93 -2.58
N LEU A 616 -12.32 -1.64 -2.97
CA LEU A 616 -11.08 -0.87 -3.01
C LEU A 616 -11.31 0.57 -2.57
N GLY A 617 -10.94 0.88 -1.33
CA GLY A 617 -11.11 2.20 -0.74
C GLY A 617 -12.56 2.54 -0.40
N ARG A 618 -12.77 3.75 0.09
CA ARG A 618 -14.05 4.26 0.58
C ARG A 618 -14.46 5.53 -0.13
N THR A 619 -15.77 5.79 -0.20
CA THR A 619 -16.35 7.08 -0.56
C THR A 619 -17.41 7.46 0.44
N ALA A 620 -17.72 8.74 0.57
CA ALA A 620 -18.79 9.18 1.44
C ALA A 620 -20.13 9.26 0.67
N VAL A 621 -21.19 8.87 1.33
CA VAL A 621 -22.56 9.20 0.99
C VAL A 621 -22.93 10.40 1.83
N PHE A 622 -23.51 11.43 1.22
CA PHE A 622 -23.90 12.65 1.90
C PHE A 622 -25.41 12.87 1.79
N GLU A 623 -25.99 13.47 2.81
CA GLU A 623 -27.29 14.11 2.76
C GLU A 623 -27.15 15.55 3.20
N LEU A 624 -27.90 16.44 2.58
CA LEU A 624 -27.94 17.87 2.87
C LEU A 624 -29.38 18.28 3.17
N LEU A 625 -29.65 18.60 4.42
CA LEU A 625 -30.91 19.14 4.89
C LEU A 625 -30.80 20.67 4.97
N VAL A 626 -31.42 21.37 4.04
CA VAL A 626 -31.50 22.85 4.03
C VAL A 626 -32.87 23.26 4.60
N LEU A 627 -32.86 24.01 5.66
CA LEU A 627 -34.12 24.40 6.34
C LEU A 627 -34.86 25.49 5.56
N ASP A 628 -36.02 25.14 5.04
CA ASP A 628 -37.01 26.08 4.49
C ASP A 628 -37.98 26.58 5.54
N ASP A 629 -38.87 27.49 5.19
CA ASP A 629 -39.86 28.06 6.11
C ASP A 629 -40.85 27.03 6.66
N THR A 630 -41.17 25.97 5.90
CA THR A 630 -42.09 24.93 6.34
C THR A 630 -41.41 24.03 7.38
N MET A 631 -40.15 23.69 7.17
CA MET A 631 -39.34 22.94 8.13
C MET A 631 -39.07 23.76 9.39
N ARG A 632 -38.77 25.08 9.26
CA ARG A 632 -38.61 25.98 10.41
C ARG A 632 -39.88 26.04 11.28
N LYS A 633 -41.06 26.19 10.68
CA LYS A 633 -42.35 26.17 11.41
C LYS A 633 -42.60 24.82 12.11
N ALA A 634 -42.31 23.71 11.42
CA ALA A 634 -42.45 22.38 12.01
C ALA A 634 -41.48 22.18 13.19
N LEU A 635 -40.24 22.63 13.06
CA LEU A 635 -39.25 22.52 14.12
C LEU A 635 -39.61 23.41 15.33
N ALA A 636 -40.01 24.66 15.09
CA ALA A 636 -40.43 25.59 16.12
C ALA A 636 -41.68 25.12 16.90
N SER A 637 -42.58 24.40 16.25
CA SER A 637 -43.76 23.80 16.91
C SER A 637 -43.44 22.54 17.71
N GLY A 638 -42.19 22.09 17.75
CA GLY A 638 -41.78 20.89 18.46
C GLY A 638 -42.24 19.57 17.79
N ALA A 639 -42.34 19.56 16.46
CA ALA A 639 -42.70 18.36 15.71
C ALA A 639 -41.80 17.16 16.07
N LYS A 640 -42.38 15.95 16.11
CA LYS A 640 -41.63 14.71 16.33
C LYS A 640 -40.68 14.43 15.15
N PRO A 641 -39.60 13.68 15.35
CA PRO A 641 -38.60 13.38 14.29
C PRO A 641 -39.23 12.83 13.01
N ASP A 642 -40.20 11.92 13.12
CA ASP A 642 -40.85 11.31 11.95
C ASP A 642 -41.70 12.30 11.15
N VAL A 643 -42.43 13.20 11.85
CA VAL A 643 -43.19 14.26 11.21
C VAL A 643 -42.26 15.24 10.50
N PHE A 644 -41.20 15.65 11.17
CA PHE A 644 -40.20 16.51 10.59
C PHE A 644 -39.52 15.90 9.35
N ARG A 645 -39.21 14.60 9.40
CA ARG A 645 -38.66 13.86 8.25
C ARG A 645 -39.62 13.82 7.06
N GLN A 646 -40.94 13.70 7.32
CA GLN A 646 -41.94 13.76 6.25
C GLN A 646 -42.03 15.16 5.63
N VAL A 647 -41.98 16.22 6.44
CA VAL A 647 -41.96 17.60 5.95
C VAL A 647 -40.71 17.85 5.10
N ALA A 648 -39.56 17.42 5.56
CA ALA A 648 -38.31 17.55 4.83
C ALA A 648 -38.33 16.82 3.46
N ARG A 649 -38.88 15.59 3.41
CA ARG A 649 -39.05 14.84 2.16
C ARG A 649 -39.99 15.54 1.18
N LYS A 650 -41.07 16.13 1.63
CA LYS A 650 -41.99 16.93 0.78
C LYS A 650 -41.27 18.14 0.19
N ALA A 651 -40.31 18.73 0.88
CA ALA A 651 -39.49 19.83 0.43
C ALA A 651 -38.30 19.39 -0.48
N GLY A 652 -38.20 18.09 -0.79
CA GLY A 652 -37.19 17.57 -1.71
C GLY A 652 -35.91 17.08 -1.02
N PHE A 653 -35.85 17.00 0.31
CA PHE A 653 -34.75 16.39 1.03
C PHE A 653 -34.62 14.91 0.68
N ARG A 654 -33.39 14.50 0.41
CA ARG A 654 -33.02 13.11 0.15
C ARG A 654 -32.16 12.57 1.28
N SER A 655 -32.57 11.43 1.82
CA SER A 655 -31.86 10.74 2.88
C SER A 655 -30.55 10.09 2.40
N LEU A 656 -29.67 9.77 3.35
CA LEU A 656 -28.44 8.98 3.08
C LEU A 656 -28.73 7.70 2.28
N GLN A 657 -29.86 7.04 2.57
CA GLN A 657 -30.26 5.84 1.84
C GLN A 657 -30.57 6.13 0.37
N GLU A 658 -31.33 7.18 0.08
CA GLU A 658 -31.72 7.58 -1.27
C GLU A 658 -30.49 8.05 -2.09
N GLU A 659 -29.57 8.79 -1.46
CA GLU A 659 -28.31 9.19 -2.08
C GLU A 659 -27.38 7.98 -2.29
N GLY A 660 -27.36 7.05 -1.36
CA GLY A 660 -26.59 5.80 -1.49
C GLY A 660 -27.08 4.92 -2.65
N ILE A 661 -28.41 4.86 -2.89
CA ILE A 661 -28.99 4.15 -4.04
C ILE A 661 -28.46 4.72 -5.36
N VAL A 662 -28.27 6.03 -5.45
CA VAL A 662 -27.64 6.64 -6.66
C VAL A 662 -26.23 6.14 -6.89
N LEU A 663 -25.43 5.94 -5.83
CA LEU A 663 -24.09 5.37 -5.96
C LEU A 663 -24.13 3.88 -6.36
N VAL A 664 -25.11 3.12 -5.88
CA VAL A 664 -25.35 1.73 -6.30
C VAL A 664 -25.70 1.67 -7.79
N ALA A 665 -26.62 2.53 -8.24
CA ALA A 665 -27.02 2.60 -9.65
C ALA A 665 -25.86 2.99 -10.59
N LYS A 666 -24.91 3.80 -10.09
CA LYS A 666 -23.67 4.15 -10.80
C LYS A 666 -22.59 3.06 -10.74
N GLY A 667 -22.81 1.98 -10.01
CA GLY A 667 -21.81 0.92 -9.83
C GLY A 667 -20.58 1.33 -9.01
N VAL A 668 -20.69 2.38 -8.20
CA VAL A 668 -19.61 2.84 -7.29
C VAL A 668 -19.53 1.94 -6.07
N THR A 669 -20.67 1.51 -5.53
CA THR A 669 -20.80 0.59 -4.38
C THR A 669 -21.84 -0.48 -4.67
N SER A 670 -21.90 -1.53 -3.85
CA SER A 670 -22.91 -2.56 -3.95
C SER A 670 -24.13 -2.27 -3.06
N LEU A 671 -25.27 -2.85 -3.40
CA LEU A 671 -26.46 -2.77 -2.56
C LEU A 671 -26.25 -3.38 -1.17
N GLN A 672 -25.52 -4.49 -1.10
CA GLN A 672 -25.16 -5.15 0.17
C GLN A 672 -24.33 -4.24 1.07
N GLU A 673 -23.34 -3.54 0.50
CA GLU A 673 -22.51 -2.62 1.26
C GLU A 673 -23.31 -1.41 1.75
N LEU A 674 -24.22 -0.86 0.92
CA LEU A 674 -25.10 0.22 1.33
C LEU A 674 -25.97 -0.20 2.52
N ILE A 675 -26.60 -1.38 2.45
CA ILE A 675 -27.42 -1.92 3.55
C ILE A 675 -26.57 -2.10 4.82
N ARG A 676 -25.36 -2.65 4.68
CA ARG A 676 -24.43 -2.80 5.81
C ARG A 676 -24.10 -1.46 6.47
N ALA A 677 -23.76 -0.46 5.65
CA ALA A 677 -23.40 0.86 6.13
C ALA A 677 -24.57 1.58 6.82
N MET A 678 -25.80 1.40 6.34
CA MET A 678 -26.99 2.02 6.95
C MET A 678 -27.43 1.33 8.24
N LYS A 679 -27.12 0.05 8.46
CA LYS A 679 -27.41 -0.69 9.70
C LYS A 679 -26.44 -0.42 10.86
N GLN A 680 -25.31 0.21 10.61
CA GLN A 680 -24.36 0.60 11.68
C GLN A 680 -24.98 1.76 12.50
N HIS A 681 -25.29 1.51 13.75
CA HIS A 681 -25.84 2.48 14.71
C HIS A 681 -24.77 2.99 15.67
#